data_7e0646d9eb3e1845279ebe7019a2b93a
#
_entry.id   7e0646d9eb3e1845279ebe7019a2b93a
#
_cell.length_a   1.000
_cell.length_b   1.000
_cell.length_c   1.000
_cell.angle_alpha   90.00
_cell.angle_beta   90.00
_cell.angle_gamma   90.00
#
_symmetry.space_group_name_H-M   'P 1'
#
loop_
_entity.id
_entity.type
_entity.pdbx_description
1 polymer ?
#
loop_
_entity_poly.entity_id
_entity_poly.type
_entity_poly.pdbx_seq_one_letter_code
_entity_poly.pdbx_strand_id
1 'polypeptide(L)'
;MKNIFELTKPARYTGGEFNSVVKNFEETACRIVLALPDVYEVGMSNLGLAILYSILNRRADTLCERVYASWIDAEKVMREENIPLFALESKKNIRDFDFLGFSLQYEMIYTNVLNMLDLAKINLHAVDRADNEPFVIGGGPCVYNVEPVADFFDFFIIGEAEEVFGEVIDEFIAWKNAGKIGGRRGFLKRLLNVKGIYVPSFYEPIYSGENFLGMKTLENAPRKILKRVAKNFDETPSVDKPVVPFMEIVHDRAMLELFRGCSRGCRFCQAGMTYRPVRERKEETLRAMARRLIDSSGWDEISLTSLSSADYSCLNRLIDDLQSDFRNEKVSFSLPSLRIDSFSIDLAEKVQAVRKSGLTFAPEAGTQRLRDVINKNVTEENLLDACAAAFKKGWKSVKLYFMMGLPTETDEDIAGIAELAQKVVDLYRSIKNRRDVKVTISVACFVPKPFTPFQWFAQISEAEFERRQQLLKSLIRDKAITYNYHNAKLSVLEGVLARGDRRLAKVIETAWKNGAKFDGWSDLFKPEIWMAAFEACGINPEYYSGREREFYEPLAWEHTSPGVDKNFLISEWEKSQIGETTRDCRRTSCTGCGVCMNLGVRVIDFDKEKNSPSEETNYALRIPNYALTKYRAQIRKGEEIAVLSHLDYMNVFMRALLRSKLPAAWSEGFNPHLKVSFATALAVGVTSDCEYVDFELIAPVKEFEVAKRLNAQLPKGSEILRLKKLRAKSKPVMSLVDLSRYEIRLPFDKKFLDAAQISVKNFNATPEIKFMRITPKKTRELELKKYLVEPVKISLTGDELIITFAVEITTEGSLKPSEVLKVLREQFDFPADISLAKINRTALLCKGKNLLDV
;
A
#
# COMPACT_ATOMS: atom_id res chain seq x y z
N MET A 1 -21.19 -5.35 -11.92
CA MET A 1 -20.15 -6.09 -12.69
C MET A 1 -20.59 -7.54 -12.82
N LYS A 2 -21.10 -7.92 -13.98
CA LYS A 2 -21.61 -9.29 -14.20
C LYS A 2 -20.55 -10.36 -14.02
N ASN A 3 -19.29 -10.09 -14.34
CA ASN A 3 -18.19 -11.07 -14.33
C ASN A 3 -17.06 -10.68 -13.36
N ILE A 4 -17.40 -10.28 -12.14
CA ILE A 4 -16.40 -9.86 -11.15
C ILE A 4 -15.31 -10.92 -10.90
N PHE A 5 -15.63 -12.21 -11.02
CA PHE A 5 -14.69 -13.31 -10.78
C PHE A 5 -13.65 -13.49 -11.90
N GLU A 6 -13.84 -12.86 -13.06
CA GLU A 6 -12.89 -12.86 -14.17
C GLU A 6 -11.86 -11.72 -14.06
N LEU A 7 -12.11 -10.75 -13.18
CA LEU A 7 -11.20 -9.64 -12.95
C LEU A 7 -9.91 -10.07 -12.25
N THR A 8 -8.85 -9.37 -12.56
CA THR A 8 -7.60 -9.49 -11.81
C THR A 8 -7.84 -9.05 -10.36
N LYS A 9 -7.70 -9.99 -9.42
CA LYS A 9 -7.91 -9.75 -7.99
C LYS A 9 -9.27 -9.09 -7.67
N PRO A 10 -10.39 -9.80 -7.83
CA PRO A 10 -11.73 -9.23 -7.65
C PRO A 10 -12.00 -8.69 -6.23
N ALA A 11 -11.27 -9.14 -5.22
CA ALA A 11 -11.34 -8.64 -3.85
C ALA A 11 -10.99 -7.13 -3.73
N ARG A 12 -10.35 -6.52 -4.73
CA ARG A 12 -10.11 -5.06 -4.78
C ARG A 12 -11.39 -4.24 -4.76
N TYR A 13 -12.51 -4.82 -5.21
CA TYR A 13 -13.76 -4.09 -5.50
C TYR A 13 -14.91 -4.45 -4.56
N THR A 14 -14.70 -5.37 -3.62
CA THR A 14 -15.81 -5.92 -2.83
C THR A 14 -16.04 -5.22 -1.49
N GLY A 15 -15.02 -4.67 -0.86
CA GLY A 15 -15.15 -4.12 0.50
C GLY A 15 -15.59 -5.17 1.53
N GLY A 16 -16.16 -4.72 2.63
CA GLY A 16 -16.67 -5.61 3.69
C GLY A 16 -15.57 -6.20 4.58
N GLU A 17 -14.37 -5.60 4.53
CA GLU A 17 -13.22 -6.02 5.31
C GLU A 17 -13.48 -5.85 6.82
N PHE A 18 -12.78 -6.65 7.61
CA PHE A 18 -12.87 -6.56 9.06
C PHE A 18 -12.47 -5.16 9.54
N ASN A 19 -13.22 -4.59 10.47
CA ASN A 19 -13.12 -3.22 10.97
C ASN A 19 -13.50 -2.10 9.96
N SER A 20 -14.03 -2.41 8.79
CA SER A 20 -14.62 -1.37 7.94
C SER A 20 -15.84 -0.76 8.63
N VAL A 21 -16.00 0.56 8.51
CA VAL A 21 -17.07 1.31 9.17
C VAL A 21 -18.19 1.57 8.18
N VAL A 22 -19.38 1.09 8.49
CA VAL A 22 -20.60 1.33 7.69
C VAL A 22 -21.56 2.18 8.51
N LYS A 23 -21.97 3.32 7.98
CA LYS A 23 -22.96 4.22 8.56
C LYS A 23 -24.15 4.41 7.61
N ASN A 24 -25.26 4.91 8.13
CA ASN A 24 -26.39 5.25 7.27
C ASN A 24 -26.04 6.47 6.41
N PHE A 25 -25.95 6.27 5.11
CA PHE A 25 -25.60 7.29 4.14
C PHE A 25 -26.57 8.48 4.15
N GLU A 26 -27.86 8.23 4.29
CA GLU A 26 -28.91 9.27 4.21
C GLU A 26 -29.03 10.10 5.51
N GLU A 27 -28.64 9.53 6.64
CA GLU A 27 -28.75 10.19 7.95
C GLU A 27 -27.49 10.99 8.33
N THR A 28 -26.42 10.86 7.56
CA THR A 28 -25.15 11.50 7.87
C THR A 28 -25.07 12.92 7.30
N ALA A 29 -24.68 13.89 8.12
CA ALA A 29 -24.64 15.30 7.74
C ALA A 29 -23.56 15.61 6.70
N CYS A 30 -22.40 14.94 6.79
CA CYS A 30 -21.26 15.10 5.89
C CYS A 30 -20.77 13.74 5.40
N ARG A 31 -20.63 13.57 4.10
CA ARG A 31 -20.23 12.32 3.43
C ARG A 31 -18.93 12.55 2.69
N ILE A 32 -17.94 11.75 3.03
CA ILE A 32 -16.58 11.88 2.51
C ILE A 32 -16.17 10.54 1.91
N VAL A 33 -15.57 10.54 0.73
CA VAL A 33 -14.85 9.40 0.22
C VAL A 33 -13.37 9.76 0.08
N LEU A 34 -12.50 8.98 0.72
CA LEU A 34 -11.05 9.12 0.61
C LEU A 34 -10.54 8.23 -0.52
N ALA A 35 -9.78 8.84 -1.41
CA ALA A 35 -9.25 8.23 -2.61
C ALA A 35 -7.71 8.19 -2.60
N LEU A 36 -7.14 7.05 -2.99
CA LEU A 36 -5.77 7.02 -3.46
C LEU A 36 -5.80 6.64 -4.94
N PRO A 37 -5.23 7.47 -5.84
CA PRO A 37 -5.29 7.22 -7.28
C PRO A 37 -4.25 6.19 -7.73
N ASP A 38 -4.27 5.03 -7.09
CA ASP A 38 -3.55 3.81 -7.42
C ASP A 38 -4.40 2.60 -6.99
N VAL A 39 -3.93 1.38 -7.25
CA VAL A 39 -4.64 0.14 -6.92
C VAL A 39 -4.85 -0.05 -5.41
N TYR A 40 -5.83 -0.88 -5.08
CA TYR A 40 -6.22 -1.22 -3.70
C TYR A 40 -5.02 -1.58 -2.80
N GLU A 41 -4.07 -2.40 -3.27
CA GLU A 41 -2.92 -2.86 -2.46
C GLU A 41 -1.99 -1.72 -2.04
N VAL A 42 -1.83 -0.71 -2.90
CA VAL A 42 -1.06 0.49 -2.60
C VAL A 42 -1.86 1.40 -1.66
N GLY A 43 -3.14 1.59 -1.95
CA GLY A 43 -4.03 2.45 -1.17
C GLY A 43 -4.25 1.95 0.25
N MET A 44 -4.53 0.67 0.44
CA MET A 44 -4.69 0.05 1.76
C MET A 44 -3.41 0.05 2.60
N SER A 45 -2.25 0.18 1.95
CA SER A 45 -0.95 0.29 2.62
C SER A 45 -0.60 1.73 3.03
N ASN A 46 -1.46 2.72 2.75
CA ASN A 46 -1.21 4.11 3.07
C ASN A 46 -1.67 4.46 4.50
N LEU A 47 -0.71 4.69 5.40
CA LEU A 47 -0.99 5.01 6.80
C LEU A 47 -1.77 6.33 6.95
N GLY A 48 -1.48 7.35 6.13
CA GLY A 48 -2.17 8.64 6.19
C GLY A 48 -3.67 8.51 5.92
N LEU A 49 -4.05 7.73 4.88
CA LEU A 49 -5.48 7.45 4.61
C LEU A 49 -6.13 6.65 5.74
N ALA A 50 -5.42 5.66 6.31
CA ALA A 50 -5.94 4.86 7.42
C ALA A 50 -6.19 5.74 8.66
N ILE A 51 -5.30 6.71 8.96
CA ILE A 51 -5.46 7.69 10.04
C ILE A 51 -6.69 8.56 9.78
N LEU A 52 -6.80 9.17 8.61
CA LEU A 52 -7.93 10.04 8.26
C LEU A 52 -9.25 9.27 8.26
N TYR A 53 -9.30 8.07 7.69
CA TYR A 53 -10.48 7.22 7.74
C TYR A 53 -10.92 6.93 9.19
N SER A 54 -9.98 6.63 10.07
CA SER A 54 -10.24 6.37 11.49
C SER A 54 -10.78 7.63 12.19
N ILE A 55 -10.14 8.78 12.00
CA ILE A 55 -10.53 10.04 12.64
C ILE A 55 -11.90 10.51 12.18
N LEU A 56 -12.14 10.53 10.88
CA LEU A 56 -13.39 11.00 10.29
C LEU A 56 -14.57 10.12 10.70
N ASN A 57 -14.36 8.81 10.78
CA ASN A 57 -15.42 7.90 11.21
C ASN A 57 -15.68 7.90 12.73
N ARG A 58 -14.82 8.51 13.57
CA ARG A 58 -15.13 8.74 14.98
C ARG A 58 -16.21 9.81 15.18
N ARG A 59 -16.35 10.73 14.23
CA ARG A 59 -17.42 11.75 14.27
C ARG A 59 -18.77 11.11 14.01
N ALA A 60 -19.77 11.45 14.81
CA ALA A 60 -21.14 10.93 14.65
C ALA A 60 -21.83 11.52 13.39
N ASP A 61 -21.49 12.76 13.04
CA ASP A 61 -22.09 13.52 11.94
C ASP A 61 -21.42 13.29 10.57
N THR A 62 -20.37 12.48 10.53
CA THR A 62 -19.54 12.27 9.32
C THR A 62 -19.47 10.79 8.96
N LEU A 63 -19.67 10.50 7.68
CA LEU A 63 -19.38 9.22 7.03
C LEU A 63 -18.11 9.36 6.22
N CYS A 64 -17.18 8.43 6.39
CA CYS A 64 -15.98 8.37 5.56
C CYS A 64 -15.84 6.97 4.96
N GLU A 65 -15.76 6.88 3.64
CA GLU A 65 -15.58 5.65 2.88
C GLU A 65 -14.29 5.70 2.05
N ARG A 66 -13.95 4.60 1.39
CA ARG A 66 -12.70 4.46 0.64
C ARG A 66 -12.97 4.14 -0.81
N VAL A 67 -12.08 4.63 -1.69
CA VAL A 67 -12.06 4.29 -3.11
C VAL A 67 -10.62 4.25 -3.63
N TYR A 68 -10.35 3.36 -4.56
CA TYR A 68 -9.05 3.21 -5.21
C TYR A 68 -9.23 3.19 -6.72
N ALA A 69 -8.15 3.46 -7.48
CA ALA A 69 -8.18 3.40 -8.92
C ALA A 69 -8.51 1.98 -9.40
N SER A 70 -9.43 1.87 -10.33
CA SER A 70 -9.79 0.59 -10.95
C SER A 70 -8.69 0.14 -11.90
N TRP A 71 -8.24 -1.12 -11.77
CA TRP A 71 -7.28 -1.68 -12.72
C TRP A 71 -7.86 -1.77 -14.13
N ILE A 72 -7.00 -1.89 -15.13
CA ILE A 72 -7.38 -1.80 -16.56
C ILE A 72 -8.53 -2.72 -16.98
N ASP A 73 -8.56 -3.96 -16.48
CA ASP A 73 -9.64 -4.92 -16.79
C ASP A 73 -10.97 -4.53 -16.15
N ALA A 74 -10.95 -4.11 -14.89
CA ALA A 74 -12.13 -3.63 -14.20
C ALA A 74 -12.64 -2.31 -14.78
N GLU A 75 -11.75 -1.38 -15.10
CA GLU A 75 -12.12 -0.13 -15.79
C GLU A 75 -12.82 -0.42 -17.10
N LYS A 76 -12.30 -1.35 -17.91
CA LYS A 76 -12.93 -1.77 -19.17
C LYS A 76 -14.37 -2.24 -18.95
N VAL A 77 -14.59 -3.15 -18.00
CA VAL A 77 -15.93 -3.66 -17.65
C VAL A 77 -16.83 -2.52 -17.15
N MET A 78 -16.33 -1.63 -16.31
CA MET A 78 -17.09 -0.48 -15.80
C MET A 78 -17.55 0.43 -16.93
N ARG A 79 -16.70 0.71 -17.92
CA ARG A 79 -17.06 1.51 -19.10
C ARG A 79 -18.08 0.81 -20.00
N GLU A 80 -17.88 -0.47 -20.29
CA GLU A 80 -18.77 -1.29 -21.12
C GLU A 80 -20.17 -1.47 -20.50
N GLU A 81 -20.24 -1.69 -19.18
CA GLU A 81 -21.49 -1.87 -18.45
C GLU A 81 -22.09 -0.54 -17.92
N ASN A 82 -21.44 0.62 -18.20
CA ASN A 82 -21.78 1.94 -17.69
C ASN A 82 -21.92 1.98 -16.15
N ILE A 83 -21.04 1.28 -15.45
CA ILE A 83 -20.97 1.26 -13.98
C ILE A 83 -20.06 2.42 -13.54
N PRO A 84 -20.55 3.41 -12.79
CA PRO A 84 -19.72 4.49 -12.28
C PRO A 84 -18.76 3.98 -11.18
N LEU A 85 -17.67 4.70 -10.97
CA LEU A 85 -16.75 4.42 -9.86
C LEU A 85 -17.48 4.58 -8.52
N PHE A 86 -17.35 3.61 -7.64
CA PHE A 86 -18.11 3.52 -6.38
C PHE A 86 -17.20 3.34 -5.16
N ALA A 87 -17.69 3.78 -4.02
CA ALA A 87 -17.02 3.59 -2.72
C ALA A 87 -17.12 2.13 -2.24
N LEU A 88 -16.11 1.67 -1.49
CA LEU A 88 -15.99 0.26 -1.11
C LEU A 88 -17.00 -0.18 -0.04
N GLU A 89 -17.41 0.69 0.85
CA GLU A 89 -18.33 0.36 1.94
C GLU A 89 -19.78 0.31 1.46
N SER A 90 -20.33 1.43 1.01
CA SER A 90 -21.74 1.55 0.62
C SER A 90 -22.08 1.09 -0.79
N LYS A 91 -21.08 0.98 -1.66
CA LYS A 91 -21.26 0.78 -3.12
C LYS A 91 -21.95 1.94 -3.83
N LYS A 92 -22.12 3.09 -3.16
CA LYS A 92 -22.65 4.32 -3.78
C LYS A 92 -21.63 4.90 -4.76
N ASN A 93 -22.12 5.57 -5.82
CA ASN A 93 -21.28 6.34 -6.71
C ASN A 93 -20.53 7.41 -5.91
N ILE A 94 -19.21 7.56 -6.11
CA ILE A 94 -18.44 8.58 -5.40
C ILE A 94 -18.86 10.01 -5.74
N ARG A 95 -19.61 10.21 -6.83
CA ARG A 95 -20.26 11.49 -7.16
C ARG A 95 -21.33 11.91 -6.14
N ASP A 96 -21.93 10.96 -5.43
CA ASP A 96 -23.04 11.21 -4.48
C ASP A 96 -22.55 11.70 -3.12
N PHE A 97 -21.24 11.76 -2.90
CA PHE A 97 -20.62 12.27 -1.68
C PHE A 97 -20.51 13.80 -1.67
N ASP A 98 -20.36 14.39 -0.49
CA ASP A 98 -20.13 15.83 -0.35
C ASP A 98 -18.67 16.19 -0.66
N PHE A 99 -17.73 15.28 -0.33
CA PHE A 99 -16.29 15.44 -0.57
C PHE A 99 -15.67 14.19 -1.18
N LEU A 100 -14.76 14.40 -2.15
CA LEU A 100 -13.87 13.41 -2.70
C LEU A 100 -12.42 13.85 -2.42
N GLY A 101 -11.78 13.21 -1.44
CA GLY A 101 -10.44 13.57 -0.98
C GLY A 101 -9.35 12.67 -1.53
N PHE A 102 -8.50 13.20 -2.42
CA PHE A 102 -7.37 12.49 -2.98
C PHE A 102 -6.11 12.65 -2.15
N SER A 103 -5.44 11.54 -1.86
CA SER A 103 -4.08 11.54 -1.30
C SER A 103 -3.05 11.47 -2.43
N LEU A 104 -2.40 12.60 -2.72
CA LEU A 104 -1.42 12.76 -3.79
C LEU A 104 -0.03 12.40 -3.27
N GLN A 105 0.36 11.14 -3.47
CA GLN A 105 1.62 10.60 -2.93
C GLN A 105 2.82 10.80 -3.85
N TYR A 106 2.56 10.91 -5.15
CA TYR A 106 3.56 10.91 -6.20
C TYR A 106 2.99 11.54 -7.48
N GLU A 107 3.77 12.30 -8.21
CA GLU A 107 3.29 13.06 -9.37
C GLU A 107 2.77 12.16 -10.51
N MET A 108 3.30 10.95 -10.65
CA MET A 108 2.92 10.01 -11.72
C MET A 108 1.53 9.37 -11.53
N ILE A 109 0.78 9.78 -10.51
CA ILE A 109 -0.62 9.37 -10.32
C ILE A 109 -1.64 10.40 -10.83
N TYR A 110 -1.20 11.53 -11.39
CA TYR A 110 -2.10 12.62 -11.76
C TYR A 110 -3.09 12.23 -12.85
N THR A 111 -2.69 11.44 -13.84
CA THR A 111 -3.62 10.88 -14.86
C THR A 111 -4.67 9.96 -14.26
N ASN A 112 -4.33 9.22 -13.19
CA ASN A 112 -5.30 8.37 -12.49
C ASN A 112 -6.37 9.20 -11.75
N VAL A 113 -6.04 10.41 -11.26
CA VAL A 113 -7.03 11.33 -10.69
C VAL A 113 -8.10 11.65 -11.74
N LEU A 114 -7.67 12.05 -12.95
CA LEU A 114 -8.61 12.36 -14.04
C LEU A 114 -9.43 11.13 -14.43
N ASN A 115 -8.80 9.97 -14.50
CA ASN A 115 -9.49 8.72 -14.83
C ASN A 115 -10.55 8.33 -13.79
N MET A 116 -10.28 8.56 -12.49
CA MET A 116 -11.25 8.32 -11.42
C MET A 116 -12.41 9.30 -11.45
N LEU A 117 -12.16 10.59 -11.74
CA LEU A 117 -13.20 11.59 -11.90
C LEU A 117 -14.12 11.25 -13.09
N ASP A 118 -13.54 10.89 -14.24
CA ASP A 118 -14.29 10.49 -15.44
C ASP A 118 -15.14 9.24 -15.22
N LEU A 119 -14.55 8.20 -14.61
CA LEU A 119 -15.32 6.98 -14.28
C LEU A 119 -16.47 7.26 -13.31
N ALA A 120 -16.31 8.21 -12.41
CA ALA A 120 -17.37 8.63 -11.49
C ALA A 120 -18.41 9.56 -12.12
N LYS A 121 -18.18 10.00 -13.36
CA LYS A 121 -19.01 11.03 -14.04
C LYS A 121 -19.00 12.37 -13.29
N ILE A 122 -17.86 12.75 -12.74
CA ILE A 122 -17.59 14.06 -12.13
C ILE A 122 -16.86 14.92 -13.15
N ASN A 123 -17.28 16.19 -13.28
CA ASN A 123 -16.58 17.12 -14.17
C ASN A 123 -15.12 17.28 -13.75
N LEU A 124 -14.19 17.18 -14.72
CA LEU A 124 -12.76 17.22 -14.46
C LEU A 124 -12.34 18.54 -13.83
N HIS A 125 -12.69 19.66 -14.49
CA HIS A 125 -12.33 20.99 -14.02
C HIS A 125 -13.24 21.47 -12.89
N ALA A 126 -12.63 22.03 -11.84
CA ALA A 126 -13.37 22.54 -10.69
C ALA A 126 -14.37 23.63 -11.05
N VAL A 127 -14.08 24.45 -12.07
CA VAL A 127 -14.94 25.54 -12.56
C VAL A 127 -16.22 25.02 -13.20
N ASP A 128 -16.22 23.81 -13.75
CA ASP A 128 -17.37 23.22 -14.46
C ASP A 128 -18.25 22.37 -13.53
N ARG A 129 -17.88 22.19 -12.26
CA ARG A 129 -18.64 21.37 -11.29
C ARG A 129 -19.93 22.04 -10.85
N ALA A 130 -21.01 21.31 -10.97
CA ALA A 130 -22.32 21.74 -10.48
C ALA A 130 -22.41 21.62 -8.94
N ASP A 131 -23.41 22.29 -8.35
CA ASP A 131 -23.65 22.31 -6.90
C ASP A 131 -23.98 20.95 -6.28
N ASN A 132 -24.37 19.97 -7.09
CA ASN A 132 -24.67 18.60 -6.69
C ASN A 132 -23.48 17.64 -6.88
N GLU A 133 -22.34 18.13 -7.35
CA GLU A 133 -21.11 17.34 -7.45
C GLU A 133 -20.23 17.53 -6.21
N PRO A 134 -19.42 16.54 -5.81
CA PRO A 134 -18.57 16.66 -4.63
C PRO A 134 -17.56 17.80 -4.77
N PHE A 135 -17.09 18.31 -3.64
CA PHE A 135 -15.87 19.08 -3.61
C PHE A 135 -14.66 18.12 -3.71
N VAL A 136 -13.82 18.34 -4.71
CA VAL A 136 -12.61 17.52 -4.90
C VAL A 136 -11.46 18.16 -4.14
N ILE A 137 -10.90 17.40 -3.18
CA ILE A 137 -9.88 17.86 -2.25
C ILE A 137 -8.57 17.14 -2.55
N GLY A 138 -7.45 17.87 -2.51
CA GLY A 138 -6.12 17.28 -2.55
C GLY A 138 -5.39 17.36 -1.22
N GLY A 139 -4.65 16.30 -0.87
CA GLY A 139 -3.76 16.24 0.28
C GLY A 139 -2.55 15.36 -0.02
N GLY A 140 -1.64 15.18 0.95
CA GLY A 140 -0.46 14.31 0.80
C GLY A 140 0.84 15.04 0.44
N PRO A 141 1.94 14.32 0.17
CA PRO A 141 3.26 14.93 -0.02
C PRO A 141 3.38 15.86 -1.24
N CYS A 142 2.60 15.65 -2.31
CA CYS A 142 2.67 16.49 -3.50
C CYS A 142 2.05 17.88 -3.35
N VAL A 143 1.32 18.16 -2.24
CA VAL A 143 0.61 19.44 -2.08
C VAL A 143 1.51 20.67 -1.96
N TYR A 144 2.80 20.48 -1.88
CA TYR A 144 3.76 21.60 -1.86
C TYR A 144 3.99 22.22 -3.24
N ASN A 145 3.67 21.50 -4.33
CA ASN A 145 3.46 22.07 -5.65
C ASN A 145 2.33 21.36 -6.37
N VAL A 146 1.14 21.89 -6.31
CA VAL A 146 -0.07 21.33 -6.95
C VAL A 146 -0.48 22.08 -8.20
N GLU A 147 0.27 23.08 -8.61
CA GLU A 147 -0.09 23.90 -9.78
C GLU A 147 -0.37 23.06 -11.04
N PRO A 148 0.41 21.98 -11.34
CA PRO A 148 0.10 21.11 -12.48
C PRO A 148 -1.30 20.49 -12.48
N VAL A 149 -1.94 20.35 -11.33
CA VAL A 149 -3.29 19.74 -11.19
C VAL A 149 -4.31 20.68 -10.55
N ALA A 150 -3.94 21.93 -10.31
CA ALA A 150 -4.77 22.89 -9.58
C ALA A 150 -6.17 23.10 -10.16
N ASP A 151 -6.31 23.07 -11.49
CA ASP A 151 -7.58 23.26 -12.17
C ASP A 151 -8.59 22.11 -11.95
N PHE A 152 -8.12 20.95 -11.51
CA PHE A 152 -8.94 19.77 -11.25
C PHE A 152 -9.43 19.66 -9.80
N PHE A 153 -9.01 20.54 -8.91
CA PHE A 153 -9.31 20.50 -7.49
C PHE A 153 -10.03 21.77 -7.02
N ASP A 154 -10.99 21.60 -6.12
CA ASP A 154 -11.66 22.73 -5.49
C ASP A 154 -10.75 23.38 -4.42
N PHE A 155 -10.03 22.56 -3.63
CA PHE A 155 -9.04 23.05 -2.68
C PHE A 155 -8.05 21.95 -2.24
N PHE A 156 -6.96 22.38 -1.61
CA PHE A 156 -5.94 21.50 -1.05
C PHE A 156 -5.73 21.78 0.43
N ILE A 157 -5.40 20.74 1.18
CA ILE A 157 -4.94 20.82 2.57
C ILE A 157 -3.42 20.73 2.58
N ILE A 158 -2.75 21.81 2.99
CA ILE A 158 -1.29 21.90 3.05
C ILE A 158 -0.81 21.49 4.44
N GLY A 159 -0.14 20.34 4.50
CA GLY A 159 0.42 19.77 5.75
C GLY A 159 -0.43 18.64 6.32
N GLU A 160 -0.51 18.57 7.66
CA GLU A 160 -1.20 17.50 8.39
C GLU A 160 -2.69 17.81 8.48
N ALA A 161 -3.51 16.84 8.10
CA ALA A 161 -4.95 17.04 7.90
C ALA A 161 -5.82 16.63 9.11
N GLU A 162 -5.24 16.04 10.15
CA GLU A 162 -5.99 15.45 11.28
C GLU A 162 -6.91 16.44 11.98
N GLU A 163 -6.45 17.68 12.18
CA GLU A 163 -7.26 18.75 12.77
C GLU A 163 -8.03 19.54 11.71
N VAL A 164 -7.35 19.88 10.61
CA VAL A 164 -7.87 20.75 9.55
C VAL A 164 -9.11 20.17 8.89
N PHE A 165 -9.13 18.86 8.67
CA PHE A 165 -10.28 18.22 8.03
C PHE A 165 -11.53 18.33 8.93
N GLY A 166 -11.36 18.27 10.24
CA GLY A 166 -12.44 18.56 11.20
C GLY A 166 -12.99 19.98 11.04
N GLU A 167 -12.09 20.98 10.97
CA GLU A 167 -12.46 22.39 10.76
C GLU A 167 -13.21 22.58 9.41
N VAL A 168 -12.78 21.91 8.33
CA VAL A 168 -13.44 21.95 7.03
C VAL A 168 -14.85 21.37 7.10
N ILE A 169 -15.02 20.24 7.81
CA ILE A 169 -16.34 19.61 8.01
C ILE A 169 -17.27 20.52 8.80
N ASP A 170 -16.78 21.13 9.86
CA ASP A 170 -17.57 22.04 10.69
C ASP A 170 -18.07 23.25 9.87
N GLU A 171 -17.19 23.86 9.05
CA GLU A 171 -17.56 24.92 8.12
C GLU A 171 -18.55 24.45 7.06
N PHE A 172 -18.40 23.21 6.54
CA PHE A 172 -19.32 22.65 5.56
C PHE A 172 -20.72 22.43 6.14
N ILE A 173 -20.80 21.84 7.32
CA ILE A 173 -22.10 21.62 8.01
C ILE A 173 -22.76 22.96 8.32
N ALA A 174 -21.99 23.95 8.80
CA ALA A 174 -22.49 25.28 9.06
C ALA A 174 -23.02 25.99 7.79
N TRP A 175 -22.28 25.88 6.66
CA TRP A 175 -22.72 26.41 5.37
C TRP A 175 -23.98 25.71 4.85
N LYS A 176 -24.04 24.39 4.98
CA LYS A 176 -25.21 23.58 4.58
C LYS A 176 -26.47 23.96 5.36
N ASN A 177 -26.32 24.10 6.68
CA ASN A 177 -27.39 24.52 7.60
C ASN A 177 -27.85 25.97 7.34
N ALA A 178 -26.96 26.84 6.86
CA ALA A 178 -27.29 28.20 6.44
C ALA A 178 -27.96 28.28 5.04
N GLY A 179 -28.36 27.13 4.45
CA GLY A 179 -29.02 27.10 3.14
C GLY A 179 -28.06 27.25 1.96
N LYS A 180 -26.79 26.87 2.12
CA LYS A 180 -25.75 26.87 1.07
C LYS A 180 -25.55 28.25 0.41
N ILE A 181 -25.55 29.30 1.21
CA ILE A 181 -25.45 30.69 0.75
C ILE A 181 -24.19 30.87 -0.12
N GLY A 182 -24.40 31.46 -1.31
CA GLY A 182 -23.33 31.71 -2.29
C GLY A 182 -22.85 30.49 -3.10
N GLY A 183 -23.58 29.37 -3.01
CA GLY A 183 -23.23 28.12 -3.72
C GLY A 183 -21.84 27.62 -3.38
N ARG A 184 -21.23 26.83 -4.28
CA ARG A 184 -19.85 26.30 -4.11
C ARG A 184 -18.83 27.39 -3.79
N ARG A 185 -18.89 28.52 -4.53
CA ARG A 185 -17.96 29.64 -4.29
C ARG A 185 -18.12 30.25 -2.90
N GLY A 186 -19.38 30.31 -2.36
CA GLY A 186 -19.64 30.75 -1.01
C GLY A 186 -18.96 29.87 0.04
N PHE A 187 -19.01 28.55 -0.12
CA PHE A 187 -18.30 27.62 0.76
C PHE A 187 -16.77 27.79 0.65
N LEU A 188 -16.24 27.87 -0.56
CA LEU A 188 -14.79 28.06 -0.77
C LEU A 188 -14.26 29.36 -0.13
N LYS A 189 -15.05 30.45 -0.16
CA LYS A 189 -14.70 31.69 0.56
C LYS A 189 -14.61 31.50 2.06
N ARG A 190 -15.46 30.69 2.66
CA ARG A 190 -15.39 30.38 4.12
C ARG A 190 -14.10 29.68 4.46
N LEU A 191 -13.61 28.79 3.58
CA LEU A 191 -12.37 28.06 3.78
C LEU A 191 -11.12 28.94 3.78
N LEU A 192 -11.17 30.19 3.29
CA LEU A 192 -10.05 31.13 3.39
C LEU A 192 -9.71 31.48 4.85
N ASN A 193 -10.64 31.27 5.80
CA ASN A 193 -10.43 31.47 7.23
C ASN A 193 -9.77 30.24 7.90
N VAL A 194 -9.73 29.08 7.24
CA VAL A 194 -9.13 27.86 7.75
C VAL A 194 -7.64 27.83 7.32
N LYS A 195 -6.75 27.89 8.30
CA LYS A 195 -5.30 27.90 8.05
C LYS A 195 -4.85 26.59 7.39
N GLY A 196 -4.00 26.70 6.38
CA GLY A 196 -3.46 25.56 5.65
C GLY A 196 -4.32 25.12 4.45
N ILE A 197 -5.36 25.90 4.12
CA ILE A 197 -6.19 25.63 2.92
C ILE A 197 -5.71 26.50 1.75
N TYR A 198 -5.51 25.83 0.62
CA TYR A 198 -5.25 26.46 -0.68
C TYR A 198 -6.45 26.24 -1.59
N VAL A 199 -7.08 27.33 -2.06
CA VAL A 199 -8.23 27.32 -3.01
C VAL A 199 -7.75 27.85 -4.36
N PRO A 200 -7.44 27.01 -5.35
CA PRO A 200 -6.82 27.45 -6.61
C PRO A 200 -7.59 28.52 -7.37
N SER A 201 -8.93 28.50 -7.32
CA SER A 201 -9.78 29.49 -8.01
C SER A 201 -9.66 30.91 -7.47
N PHE A 202 -8.94 31.12 -6.36
CA PHE A 202 -8.63 32.47 -5.81
C PHE A 202 -7.20 32.91 -6.07
N TYR A 203 -6.49 32.23 -6.99
CA TYR A 203 -5.14 32.53 -7.37
C TYR A 203 -4.99 32.47 -8.88
N GLU A 204 -4.64 33.62 -9.49
CA GLU A 204 -4.36 33.74 -10.93
C GLU A 204 -2.85 33.72 -11.18
N PRO A 205 -2.30 32.73 -11.89
CA PRO A 205 -0.90 32.77 -12.29
C PRO A 205 -0.66 33.86 -13.34
N ILE A 206 0.45 34.58 -13.20
CA ILE A 206 0.86 35.64 -14.12
C ILE A 206 2.02 35.13 -14.96
N TYR A 207 1.94 35.24 -16.27
CA TYR A 207 2.95 34.79 -17.21
C TYR A 207 3.41 35.93 -18.13
N SER A 208 4.66 35.85 -18.60
CA SER A 208 5.19 36.61 -19.72
C SER A 208 5.96 35.66 -20.65
N GLY A 209 5.35 35.31 -21.77
CA GLY A 209 5.82 34.21 -22.61
C GLY A 209 5.87 32.90 -21.85
N GLU A 210 7.03 32.25 -21.81
CA GLU A 210 7.23 31.01 -21.03
C GLU A 210 7.46 31.27 -19.53
N ASN A 211 7.80 32.52 -19.15
CA ASN A 211 8.19 32.82 -17.78
C ASN A 211 6.98 32.98 -16.85
N PHE A 212 7.00 32.26 -15.73
CA PHE A 212 6.10 32.48 -14.61
C PHE A 212 6.58 33.69 -13.80
N LEU A 213 5.70 34.66 -13.58
CA LEU A 213 6.02 35.92 -12.88
C LEU A 213 5.47 35.98 -11.46
N GLY A 214 4.61 35.04 -11.07
CA GLY A 214 4.02 35.00 -9.73
C GLY A 214 2.53 34.71 -9.76
N MET A 215 1.90 34.82 -8.56
CA MET A 215 0.46 34.63 -8.34
C MET A 215 -0.21 35.93 -7.93
N LYS A 216 -1.32 36.24 -8.55
CA LYS A 216 -2.26 37.29 -8.10
C LYS A 216 -3.33 36.63 -7.24
N THR A 217 -3.55 37.15 -6.04
CA THR A 217 -4.60 36.70 -5.14
C THR A 217 -5.91 37.43 -5.38
N LEU A 218 -7.02 36.71 -5.31
CA LEU A 218 -8.39 37.18 -5.43
C LEU A 218 -9.11 36.99 -4.09
N GLU A 219 -10.23 37.68 -3.87
CA GLU A 219 -11.14 37.46 -2.75
C GLU A 219 -10.45 37.54 -1.36
N ASN A 220 -9.40 38.35 -1.22
CA ASN A 220 -8.57 38.45 -0.01
C ASN A 220 -7.88 37.13 0.40
N ALA A 221 -7.62 36.22 -0.55
CA ALA A 221 -6.85 35.00 -0.30
C ALA A 221 -5.44 35.35 0.21
N PRO A 222 -4.90 34.57 1.16
CA PRO A 222 -3.58 34.87 1.73
C PRO A 222 -2.47 34.69 0.66
N ARG A 223 -1.55 35.64 0.60
CA ARG A 223 -0.41 35.57 -0.35
C ARG A 223 0.46 34.32 -0.13
N LYS A 224 0.51 33.82 1.09
CA LYS A 224 1.32 32.64 1.46
C LYS A 224 0.53 31.74 2.40
N ILE A 225 0.44 30.47 2.06
CA ILE A 225 -0.27 29.46 2.83
C ILE A 225 0.75 28.62 3.57
N LEU A 226 0.79 28.79 4.89
CA LEU A 226 1.66 28.01 5.76
C LEU A 226 1.02 26.67 6.07
N LYS A 227 1.79 25.58 5.99
CA LYS A 227 1.31 24.24 6.31
C LYS A 227 0.78 24.14 7.73
N ARG A 228 -0.18 23.24 7.95
CA ARG A 228 -0.62 22.83 9.30
C ARG A 228 0.25 21.68 9.80
N VAL A 229 0.42 21.64 11.11
CA VAL A 229 1.07 20.54 11.83
C VAL A 229 0.32 20.27 13.13
N ALA A 230 0.20 19.03 13.53
CA ALA A 230 -0.27 18.63 14.85
C ALA A 230 0.75 19.09 15.90
N LYS A 231 0.36 20.05 16.76
CA LYS A 231 1.27 20.64 17.74
C LYS A 231 1.66 19.64 18.83
N ASN A 232 0.68 18.93 19.36
CA ASN A 232 0.89 17.84 20.31
C ASN A 232 0.73 16.49 19.60
N PHE A 233 1.78 16.04 18.95
CA PHE A 233 1.75 14.82 18.16
C PHE A 233 1.48 13.56 19.00
N ASP A 234 1.90 13.53 20.26
CA ASP A 234 1.65 12.40 21.16
C ASP A 234 0.15 12.17 21.42
N GLU A 235 -0.63 13.24 21.50
CA GLU A 235 -2.08 13.20 21.70
C GLU A 235 -2.87 13.13 20.39
N THR A 236 -2.21 13.36 19.24
CA THR A 236 -2.87 13.30 17.94
C THR A 236 -3.43 11.91 17.70
N PRO A 237 -4.75 11.80 17.40
CA PRO A 237 -5.38 10.52 17.14
C PRO A 237 -4.67 9.72 16.05
N SER A 238 -4.61 8.42 16.23
CA SER A 238 -4.09 7.47 15.26
C SER A 238 -5.09 6.34 15.02
N VAL A 239 -4.67 5.34 14.28
CA VAL A 239 -5.48 4.16 13.99
C VAL A 239 -5.48 3.22 15.18
N ASP A 240 -6.65 2.97 15.78
CA ASP A 240 -6.82 1.97 16.84
C ASP A 240 -7.33 0.63 16.30
N LYS A 241 -8.22 0.70 15.30
CA LYS A 241 -8.83 -0.46 14.65
C LYS A 241 -8.64 -0.33 13.14
N PRO A 242 -7.48 -0.74 12.61
CA PRO A 242 -7.23 -0.67 11.19
C PRO A 242 -8.20 -1.58 10.42
N VAL A 243 -8.62 -1.13 9.25
CA VAL A 243 -9.33 -2.01 8.33
C VAL A 243 -8.37 -3.10 7.88
N VAL A 244 -8.75 -4.35 8.09
CA VAL A 244 -7.89 -5.50 7.80
C VAL A 244 -8.20 -6.04 6.41
N PRO A 245 -7.28 -5.91 5.45
CA PRO A 245 -7.52 -6.31 4.07
C PRO A 245 -7.76 -7.82 3.98
N PHE A 246 -8.65 -8.22 3.07
CA PHE A 246 -8.89 -9.63 2.78
C PHE A 246 -7.79 -10.28 1.95
N MET A 247 -7.04 -9.50 1.20
CA MET A 247 -5.96 -9.95 0.32
C MET A 247 -4.63 -9.35 0.77
N GLU A 248 -3.54 -9.93 0.30
CA GLU A 248 -2.20 -9.41 0.55
C GLU A 248 -2.03 -8.01 -0.05
N ILE A 249 -1.49 -7.09 0.74
CA ILE A 249 -1.19 -5.70 0.38
C ILE A 249 0.31 -5.42 0.48
N VAL A 250 0.77 -4.25 0.02
CA VAL A 250 2.21 -3.91 0.01
C VAL A 250 2.80 -3.90 1.42
N HIS A 251 2.08 -3.36 2.40
CA HIS A 251 2.47 -3.31 3.81
C HIS A 251 1.45 -4.03 4.68
N ASP A 252 1.40 -5.37 4.56
CA ASP A 252 0.44 -6.22 5.25
C ASP A 252 0.84 -6.50 6.71
N ARG A 253 0.91 -5.45 7.52
CA ARG A 253 1.38 -5.43 8.91
C ARG A 253 0.87 -4.23 9.68
N ALA A 254 0.93 -4.27 11.00
CA ALA A 254 0.60 -3.14 11.85
C ALA A 254 1.68 -2.04 11.71
N MET A 255 1.28 -0.84 11.32
CA MET A 255 2.18 0.31 11.22
C MET A 255 2.08 1.17 12.48
N LEU A 256 3.16 1.23 13.24
CA LEU A 256 3.29 2.04 14.45
C LEU A 256 4.14 3.27 14.16
N GLU A 257 3.50 4.44 14.06
CA GLU A 257 4.16 5.70 13.75
C GLU A 257 4.85 6.28 15.00
N LEU A 258 6.20 6.20 15.03
CA LEU A 258 7.01 6.61 16.17
C LEU A 258 7.07 8.13 16.32
N PHE A 259 7.32 8.80 15.20
CA PHE A 259 7.47 10.25 15.14
C PHE A 259 7.30 10.75 13.70
N ARG A 260 7.07 12.04 13.58
CA ARG A 260 7.05 12.79 12.32
C ARG A 260 8.20 13.77 12.24
N GLY A 261 8.63 14.04 11.01
CA GLY A 261 9.72 14.97 10.72
C GLY A 261 11.08 14.30 10.65
N CYS A 262 12.06 15.05 10.12
CA CYS A 262 13.46 14.65 10.06
C CYS A 262 14.34 15.91 10.13
N SER A 263 15.34 15.90 10.98
CA SER A 263 16.28 17.00 11.17
C SER A 263 17.64 16.79 10.52
N ARG A 264 17.86 15.65 9.84
CA ARG A 264 19.14 15.22 9.27
C ARG A 264 19.68 16.14 8.16
N GLY A 265 18.81 16.87 7.48
CA GLY A 265 19.21 17.93 6.55
C GLY A 265 19.74 17.46 5.20
N CYS A 266 19.45 16.23 4.74
CA CYS A 266 19.81 15.79 3.39
C CYS A 266 19.23 16.78 2.36
N ARG A 267 20.08 17.39 1.51
CA ARG A 267 19.74 18.53 0.64
C ARG A 267 18.81 18.18 -0.51
N PHE A 268 18.77 16.91 -0.90
CA PHE A 268 17.85 16.41 -1.93
C PHE A 268 16.46 16.05 -1.40
N CYS A 269 16.32 15.87 -0.08
CA CYS A 269 15.17 15.21 0.50
C CYS A 269 14.04 16.19 0.80
N GLN A 270 12.96 16.16 0.00
CA GLN A 270 11.78 16.99 0.22
C GLN A 270 11.11 16.65 1.57
N ALA A 271 10.95 15.37 1.91
CA ALA A 271 10.36 14.96 3.19
C ALA A 271 11.16 15.49 4.39
N GLY A 272 12.51 15.52 4.29
CA GLY A 272 13.39 16.10 5.31
C GLY A 272 13.22 17.61 5.51
N MET A 273 12.57 18.30 4.59
CA MET A 273 12.26 19.73 4.68
C MET A 273 10.79 19.96 5.02
N THR A 274 9.89 19.27 4.34
CA THR A 274 8.46 19.51 4.44
C THR A 274 7.80 18.92 5.70
N TYR A 275 8.39 17.90 6.33
CA TYR A 275 7.85 17.29 7.56
C TYR A 275 8.47 17.82 8.86
N ARG A 276 9.43 18.77 8.79
CA ARG A 276 9.95 19.45 10.00
C ARG A 276 8.84 20.14 10.79
N PRO A 277 9.00 20.29 12.13
CA PRO A 277 10.04 19.76 13.01
C PRO A 277 9.82 18.29 13.38
N VAL A 278 10.83 17.68 14.04
CA VAL A 278 10.68 16.34 14.62
C VAL A 278 9.76 16.40 15.84
N ARG A 279 8.77 15.49 15.90
CA ARG A 279 7.83 15.37 17.01
C ARG A 279 7.61 13.89 17.29
N GLU A 280 8.10 13.44 18.43
CA GLU A 280 8.02 12.04 18.88
C GLU A 280 6.72 11.78 19.65
N ARG A 281 6.29 10.51 19.66
CA ARG A 281 5.31 9.99 20.61
C ARG A 281 6.03 9.40 21.80
N LYS A 282 5.40 9.43 22.97
CA LYS A 282 5.89 8.79 24.18
C LYS A 282 5.86 7.27 24.05
N GLU A 283 6.75 6.63 24.76
CA GLU A 283 6.86 5.17 24.77
C GLU A 283 5.57 4.51 25.25
N GLU A 284 4.96 5.00 26.31
CA GLU A 284 3.71 4.48 26.86
C GLU A 284 2.56 4.59 25.85
N THR A 285 2.51 5.70 25.11
CA THR A 285 1.54 5.91 24.02
C THR A 285 1.74 4.87 22.92
N LEU A 286 3.00 4.66 22.51
CA LEU A 286 3.35 3.70 21.45
C LEU A 286 3.03 2.26 21.85
N ARG A 287 3.33 1.85 23.10
CA ARG A 287 2.99 0.50 23.61
C ARG A 287 1.49 0.26 23.63
N ALA A 288 0.73 1.24 24.13
CA ALA A 288 -0.73 1.17 24.12
C ALA A 288 -1.30 1.10 22.70
N MET A 289 -0.75 1.87 21.73
CA MET A 289 -1.13 1.80 20.32
C MET A 289 -0.80 0.45 19.71
N ALA A 290 0.40 -0.09 19.94
CA ALA A 290 0.83 -1.38 19.45
C ALA A 290 -0.13 -2.50 19.91
N ARG A 291 -0.52 -2.50 21.19
CA ARG A 291 -1.47 -3.47 21.73
C ARG A 291 -2.82 -3.38 21.02
N ARG A 292 -3.37 -2.17 20.88
CA ARG A 292 -4.66 -1.98 20.16
C ARG A 292 -4.59 -2.43 18.71
N LEU A 293 -3.50 -2.12 18.00
CA LEU A 293 -3.30 -2.51 16.60
C LEU A 293 -3.30 -4.05 16.45
N ILE A 294 -2.51 -4.76 17.25
CA ILE A 294 -2.41 -6.23 17.17
C ILE A 294 -3.72 -6.89 17.57
N ASP A 295 -4.33 -6.44 18.66
CA ASP A 295 -5.57 -7.03 19.18
C ASP A 295 -6.74 -6.87 18.20
N SER A 296 -6.79 -5.75 17.48
CA SER A 296 -7.88 -5.47 16.54
C SER A 296 -7.66 -5.98 15.13
N SER A 297 -6.42 -6.24 14.72
CA SER A 297 -6.11 -6.68 13.35
C SER A 297 -5.82 -8.17 13.24
N GLY A 298 -5.15 -8.77 14.23
CA GLY A 298 -4.60 -10.11 14.15
C GLY A 298 -3.35 -10.21 13.27
N TRP A 299 -2.64 -9.11 13.02
CA TRP A 299 -1.31 -9.14 12.40
C TRP A 299 -0.28 -9.70 13.39
N ASP A 300 0.75 -10.31 12.84
CA ASP A 300 1.88 -10.89 13.59
C ASP A 300 3.20 -10.12 13.34
N GLU A 301 3.11 -8.93 12.75
CA GLU A 301 4.23 -8.03 12.52
C GLU A 301 3.85 -6.58 12.86
N ILE A 302 4.74 -5.88 13.56
CA ILE A 302 4.69 -4.43 13.79
C ILE A 302 5.85 -3.77 13.04
N SER A 303 5.54 -2.82 12.16
CA SER A 303 6.53 -1.95 11.54
C SER A 303 6.65 -0.65 12.34
N LEU A 304 7.84 -0.38 12.86
CA LEU A 304 8.18 0.85 13.58
C LEU A 304 8.49 1.94 12.55
N THR A 305 7.49 2.76 12.24
CA THR A 305 7.47 3.62 11.05
C THR A 305 7.84 5.06 11.39
N SER A 306 8.78 5.62 10.62
CA SER A 306 9.12 7.05 10.59
C SER A 306 10.03 7.33 9.39
N LEU A 307 10.44 8.60 9.17
CA LEU A 307 11.44 8.95 8.16
C LEU A 307 12.86 8.49 8.52
N SER A 308 13.13 8.17 9.78
CA SER A 308 14.43 7.71 10.28
C SER A 308 14.25 6.97 11.61
N SER A 309 13.71 5.75 11.58
CA SER A 309 13.25 5.04 12.79
C SER A 309 14.33 4.83 13.85
N ALA A 310 15.59 4.70 13.44
CA ALA A 310 16.73 4.60 14.35
C ALA A 310 17.03 5.91 15.12
N ASP A 311 16.43 7.02 14.75
CA ASP A 311 16.58 8.31 15.44
C ASP A 311 15.55 8.55 16.54
N TYR A 312 14.62 7.62 16.77
CA TYR A 312 13.71 7.71 17.92
C TYR A 312 14.48 7.64 19.23
N SER A 313 14.26 8.60 20.11
CA SER A 313 15.10 8.81 21.28
C SER A 313 15.13 7.63 22.27
N CYS A 314 14.02 6.90 22.40
CA CYS A 314 13.89 5.76 23.32
C CYS A 314 13.82 4.40 22.60
N LEU A 315 14.40 4.26 21.38
CA LEU A 315 14.20 3.10 20.53
C LEU A 315 14.53 1.75 21.18
N ASN A 316 15.69 1.64 21.81
CA ASN A 316 16.14 0.37 22.42
C ASN A 316 15.18 -0.09 23.51
N ARG A 317 14.77 0.83 24.40
CA ARG A 317 13.83 0.53 25.48
C ARG A 317 12.46 0.16 24.93
N LEU A 318 11.95 0.91 23.96
CA LEU A 318 10.67 0.61 23.30
C LEU A 318 10.67 -0.81 22.69
N ILE A 319 11.75 -1.21 22.05
CA ILE A 319 11.86 -2.56 21.47
C ILE A 319 11.86 -3.62 22.55
N ASP A 320 12.64 -3.45 23.62
CA ASP A 320 12.71 -4.39 24.74
C ASP A 320 11.33 -4.57 25.39
N ASP A 321 10.61 -3.48 25.62
CA ASP A 321 9.27 -3.47 26.20
C ASP A 321 8.24 -4.12 25.26
N LEU A 322 8.26 -3.79 23.97
CA LEU A 322 7.38 -4.42 22.98
C LEU A 322 7.65 -5.92 22.85
N GLN A 323 8.92 -6.33 22.89
CA GLN A 323 9.25 -7.77 22.89
C GLN A 323 8.74 -8.48 24.14
N SER A 324 8.80 -7.84 25.29
CA SER A 324 8.23 -8.35 26.52
C SER A 324 6.70 -8.45 26.44
N ASP A 325 6.05 -7.38 25.98
CA ASP A 325 4.58 -7.29 25.87
C ASP A 325 4.00 -8.34 24.92
N PHE A 326 4.72 -8.70 23.83
CA PHE A 326 4.26 -9.63 22.81
C PHE A 326 4.99 -10.98 22.80
N ARG A 327 5.75 -11.28 23.85
CA ARG A 327 6.58 -12.50 23.95
C ARG A 327 5.84 -13.79 23.59
N ASN A 328 4.60 -13.94 24.08
CA ASN A 328 3.80 -15.16 23.89
C ASN A 328 3.04 -15.18 22.56
N GLU A 329 2.94 -14.05 21.87
CA GLU A 329 2.16 -13.89 20.63
C GLU A 329 3.02 -14.02 19.37
N LYS A 330 4.34 -14.16 19.52
CA LYS A 330 5.31 -14.28 18.40
C LYS A 330 5.23 -13.14 17.40
N VAL A 331 4.86 -11.94 17.86
CA VAL A 331 4.85 -10.73 17.02
C VAL A 331 6.29 -10.37 16.66
N SER A 332 6.53 -10.16 15.37
CA SER A 332 7.81 -9.70 14.83
C SER A 332 7.84 -8.18 14.71
N PHE A 333 9.05 -7.61 14.71
CA PHE A 333 9.24 -6.18 14.57
C PHE A 333 10.07 -5.90 13.32
N SER A 334 9.76 -4.81 12.61
CA SER A 334 10.54 -4.34 11.48
C SER A 334 10.86 -2.85 11.60
N LEU A 335 12.06 -2.48 11.16
CA LEU A 335 12.56 -1.11 11.10
C LEU A 335 12.86 -0.77 9.63
N PRO A 336 11.91 -0.21 8.88
CA PRO A 336 12.07 0.00 7.45
C PRO A 336 13.09 1.11 7.11
N SER A 337 13.33 2.04 8.02
CA SER A 337 14.15 3.24 7.79
C SER A 337 15.38 3.25 8.73
N LEU A 338 16.25 2.24 8.57
CA LEU A 338 17.53 2.19 9.29
C LEU A 338 18.59 3.04 8.61
N ARG A 339 19.18 3.97 9.34
CA ARG A 339 20.37 4.71 8.91
C ARG A 339 21.64 3.92 9.23
N ILE A 340 22.66 4.10 8.39
CA ILE A 340 23.96 3.42 8.52
C ILE A 340 24.65 3.82 9.82
N ASP A 341 24.66 5.13 10.14
CA ASP A 341 25.30 5.70 11.32
C ASP A 341 24.61 5.38 12.65
N SER A 342 23.41 4.86 12.62
CA SER A 342 22.62 4.47 13.79
C SER A 342 22.43 2.95 13.90
N PHE A 343 23.06 2.17 13.01
CA PHE A 343 22.97 0.72 13.04
C PHE A 343 23.83 0.14 14.16
N SER A 344 23.20 -0.61 15.08
CA SER A 344 23.91 -1.44 16.06
C SER A 344 23.55 -2.91 15.89
N ILE A 345 24.49 -3.78 16.22
CA ILE A 345 24.29 -5.24 16.17
C ILE A 345 23.15 -5.65 17.11
N ASP A 346 23.17 -5.10 18.32
CA ASP A 346 22.18 -5.42 19.35
C ASP A 346 20.76 -5.04 18.90
N LEU A 347 20.62 -3.88 18.26
CA LEU A 347 19.32 -3.44 17.68
C LEU A 347 18.87 -4.40 16.58
N ALA A 348 19.77 -4.80 15.69
CA ALA A 348 19.43 -5.72 14.60
C ALA A 348 19.05 -7.11 15.14
N GLU A 349 19.73 -7.62 16.17
CA GLU A 349 19.40 -8.90 16.81
C GLU A 349 18.04 -8.84 17.50
N LYS A 350 17.79 -7.79 18.26
CA LYS A 350 16.50 -7.58 18.93
C LYS A 350 15.36 -7.57 17.90
N VAL A 351 15.46 -6.76 16.87
CA VAL A 351 14.42 -6.64 15.84
C VAL A 351 14.18 -7.98 15.12
N GLN A 352 15.22 -8.79 14.94
CA GLN A 352 15.16 -10.07 14.22
C GLN A 352 15.00 -11.31 15.10
N ALA A 353 14.72 -11.14 16.36
CA ALA A 353 14.55 -12.25 17.30
C ALA A 353 13.46 -13.25 16.87
N VAL A 354 12.44 -12.80 16.15
CA VAL A 354 11.33 -13.62 15.65
C VAL A 354 11.50 -14.01 14.18
N ARG A 355 11.84 -13.03 13.30
CA ARG A 355 12.03 -13.26 11.86
C ARG A 355 13.25 -12.51 11.33
N LYS A 356 14.05 -13.17 10.47
CA LYS A 356 15.18 -12.52 9.80
C LYS A 356 14.72 -11.78 8.54
N SER A 357 14.99 -10.49 8.48
CA SER A 357 14.77 -9.65 7.28
C SER A 357 16.11 -9.34 6.58
N GLY A 358 16.05 -8.95 5.31
CA GLY A 358 17.21 -8.42 4.59
C GLY A 358 17.64 -7.05 5.17
N LEU A 359 18.92 -6.73 5.07
CA LEU A 359 19.46 -5.43 5.46
C LEU A 359 19.48 -4.48 4.26
N THR A 360 19.03 -3.25 4.51
CA THR A 360 19.03 -2.19 3.50
C THR A 360 19.71 -0.96 4.08
N PHE A 361 20.69 -0.43 3.35
CA PHE A 361 21.40 0.79 3.69
C PHE A 361 21.35 1.78 2.53
N ALA A 362 21.33 3.07 2.83
CA ALA A 362 21.24 4.14 1.86
C ALA A 362 22.44 5.10 1.97
N PRO A 363 23.61 4.78 1.39
CA PRO A 363 24.74 5.71 1.28
C PRO A 363 24.38 6.91 0.41
N GLU A 364 23.51 6.74 -0.58
CA GLU A 364 22.99 7.69 -1.57
C GLU A 364 24.03 8.10 -2.64
N ALA A 365 25.32 8.18 -2.31
CA ALA A 365 26.38 8.54 -3.24
C ALA A 365 27.60 7.64 -3.10
N GLY A 366 28.37 7.45 -4.20
CA GLY A 366 29.52 6.56 -4.25
C GLY A 366 30.74 7.07 -3.48
N THR A 367 30.97 8.39 -3.51
CA THR A 367 32.14 9.01 -2.89
C THR A 367 31.80 9.80 -1.64
N GLN A 368 32.78 10.03 -0.75
CA GLN A 368 32.61 10.89 0.42
C GLN A 368 32.32 12.33 0.01
N ARG A 369 33.03 12.83 -0.99
CA ARG A 369 32.82 14.16 -1.53
C ARG A 369 31.34 14.39 -1.86
N LEU A 370 30.74 13.49 -2.63
CA LEU A 370 29.35 13.65 -3.04
C LEU A 370 28.37 13.41 -1.88
N ARG A 371 28.70 12.54 -0.92
CA ARG A 371 27.93 12.41 0.33
C ARG A 371 27.90 13.70 1.14
N ASP A 372 29.02 14.45 1.14
CA ASP A 372 29.10 15.75 1.83
C ASP A 372 28.32 16.83 1.05
N VAL A 373 28.39 16.87 -0.28
CA VAL A 373 27.56 17.73 -1.13
C VAL A 373 26.08 17.57 -0.81
N ILE A 374 25.58 16.34 -0.70
CA ILE A 374 24.18 16.07 -0.42
C ILE A 374 23.83 16.11 1.07
N ASN A 375 24.78 16.42 1.94
CA ASN A 375 24.66 16.44 3.39
C ASN A 375 24.10 15.13 3.97
N LYS A 376 24.60 13.97 3.48
CA LYS A 376 24.11 12.66 3.97
C LYS A 376 24.66 12.34 5.36
N ASN A 377 25.81 12.88 5.73
CA ASN A 377 26.46 12.70 7.04
C ASN A 377 26.67 11.21 7.42
N VAL A 378 27.07 10.39 6.46
CA VAL A 378 27.55 9.00 6.66
C VAL A 378 28.86 8.79 5.93
N THR A 379 29.76 8.01 6.53
CA THR A 379 31.07 7.69 5.97
C THR A 379 31.10 6.30 5.34
N GLU A 380 32.12 6.02 4.53
CA GLU A 380 32.39 4.68 4.04
C GLU A 380 32.65 3.71 5.21
N GLU A 381 33.39 4.15 6.22
CA GLU A 381 33.67 3.37 7.43
C GLU A 381 32.39 2.96 8.16
N ASN A 382 31.43 3.89 8.35
CA ASN A 382 30.13 3.56 8.93
C ASN A 382 29.42 2.43 8.16
N LEU A 383 29.46 2.45 6.82
CA LEU A 383 28.85 1.40 6.01
C LEU A 383 29.57 0.06 6.18
N LEU A 384 30.90 0.07 6.10
CA LEU A 384 31.70 -1.14 6.21
C LEU A 384 31.57 -1.76 7.60
N ASP A 385 31.55 -0.95 8.66
CA ASP A 385 31.35 -1.42 10.03
C ASP A 385 29.97 -2.05 10.23
N ALA A 386 28.91 -1.38 9.73
CA ALA A 386 27.56 -1.93 9.76
C ALA A 386 27.47 -3.27 9.01
N CYS A 387 28.09 -3.36 7.83
CA CYS A 387 28.15 -4.59 7.04
C CYS A 387 28.97 -5.68 7.74
N ALA A 388 30.14 -5.35 8.31
CA ALA A 388 30.99 -6.28 9.04
C ALA A 388 30.25 -6.89 10.23
N ALA A 389 29.56 -6.04 10.97
CA ALA A 389 28.75 -6.42 12.11
C ALA A 389 27.64 -7.40 11.69
N ALA A 390 26.92 -7.08 10.64
CA ALA A 390 25.87 -7.92 10.09
C ALA A 390 26.41 -9.27 9.59
N PHE A 391 27.52 -9.26 8.85
CA PHE A 391 28.12 -10.48 8.32
C PHE A 391 28.62 -11.41 9.41
N LYS A 392 29.25 -10.87 10.48
CA LYS A 392 29.65 -11.67 11.65
C LYS A 392 28.48 -12.44 12.24
N LYS A 393 27.29 -11.85 12.26
CA LYS A 393 26.03 -12.44 12.79
C LYS A 393 25.29 -13.33 11.78
N GLY A 394 25.81 -13.51 10.58
CA GLY A 394 25.31 -14.49 9.61
C GLY A 394 24.43 -13.95 8.51
N TRP A 395 24.32 -12.63 8.35
CA TRP A 395 23.72 -12.06 7.15
C TRP A 395 24.59 -12.37 5.92
N LYS A 396 23.92 -12.61 4.79
CA LYS A 396 24.57 -12.91 3.50
C LYS A 396 24.08 -11.98 2.39
N SER A 397 23.13 -11.11 2.68
CA SER A 397 22.52 -10.22 1.70
C SER A 397 22.41 -8.82 2.25
N VAL A 398 22.84 -7.85 1.44
CA VAL A 398 22.73 -6.41 1.73
C VAL A 398 22.21 -5.70 0.49
N LYS A 399 21.28 -4.78 0.66
CA LYS A 399 20.79 -3.88 -0.38
C LYS A 399 21.30 -2.48 -0.11
N LEU A 400 21.88 -1.84 -1.14
CA LEU A 400 22.42 -0.49 -1.10
C LEU A 400 21.62 0.42 -2.02
N TYR A 401 21.12 1.53 -1.49
CA TYR A 401 20.45 2.56 -2.27
C TYR A 401 21.39 3.71 -2.61
N PHE A 402 21.35 4.13 -3.88
CA PHE A 402 22.09 5.28 -4.40
C PHE A 402 21.19 6.15 -5.28
N MET A 403 21.61 7.38 -5.52
CA MET A 403 21.07 8.27 -6.53
C MET A 403 22.11 8.58 -7.59
N MET A 404 21.64 8.90 -8.77
CA MET A 404 22.43 9.30 -9.94
C MET A 404 21.87 10.62 -10.50
N GLY A 405 22.73 11.49 -11.00
CA GLY A 405 22.36 12.81 -11.52
C GLY A 405 22.31 13.88 -10.43
N LEU A 406 22.96 13.64 -9.29
CA LEU A 406 23.07 14.61 -8.20
C LEU A 406 23.86 15.87 -8.64
N PRO A 407 23.56 17.05 -8.06
CA PRO A 407 24.36 18.25 -8.30
C PRO A 407 25.85 18.00 -8.06
N THR A 408 26.71 18.50 -8.97
CA THR A 408 28.17 18.36 -8.98
C THR A 408 28.70 16.91 -9.15
N GLU A 409 27.84 15.93 -9.46
CA GLU A 409 28.23 14.53 -9.64
C GLU A 409 29.12 14.35 -10.88
N THR A 410 30.22 13.63 -10.74
CA THR A 410 31.18 13.28 -11.79
C THR A 410 31.19 11.79 -12.11
N ASP A 411 31.91 11.38 -13.16
CA ASP A 411 32.03 9.96 -13.50
C ASP A 411 32.82 9.17 -12.43
N GLU A 412 33.70 9.82 -11.67
CA GLU A 412 34.38 9.23 -10.52
C GLU A 412 33.40 8.92 -9.38
N ASP A 413 32.39 9.76 -9.17
CA ASP A 413 31.35 9.50 -8.17
C ASP A 413 30.50 8.28 -8.56
N ILE A 414 30.23 8.12 -9.86
CA ILE A 414 29.53 6.94 -10.40
C ILE A 414 30.40 5.69 -10.21
N ALA A 415 31.72 5.75 -10.52
CA ALA A 415 32.64 4.65 -10.28
C ALA A 415 32.72 4.27 -8.80
N GLY A 416 32.68 5.26 -7.92
CA GLY A 416 32.66 5.05 -6.47
C GLY A 416 31.47 4.20 -5.98
N ILE A 417 30.34 4.18 -6.70
CA ILE A 417 29.22 3.26 -6.37
C ILE A 417 29.63 1.81 -6.57
N ALA A 418 30.28 1.48 -7.68
CA ALA A 418 30.75 0.12 -7.98
C ALA A 418 31.85 -0.31 -7.00
N GLU A 419 32.80 0.60 -6.70
CA GLU A 419 33.90 0.36 -5.77
C GLU A 419 33.39 0.10 -4.35
N LEU A 420 32.43 0.90 -3.86
CA LEU A 420 31.84 0.75 -2.54
C LEU A 420 31.10 -0.59 -2.40
N ALA A 421 30.37 -1.00 -3.43
CA ALA A 421 29.71 -2.30 -3.46
C ALA A 421 30.73 -3.46 -3.50
N GLN A 422 31.83 -3.31 -4.24
CA GLN A 422 32.90 -4.30 -4.28
C GLN A 422 33.57 -4.45 -2.90
N LYS A 423 33.87 -3.34 -2.21
CA LYS A 423 34.39 -3.36 -0.84
C LYS A 423 33.50 -4.15 0.12
N VAL A 424 32.17 -4.01 0.00
CA VAL A 424 31.21 -4.77 0.81
C VAL A 424 31.28 -6.28 0.50
N VAL A 425 31.42 -6.65 -0.78
CA VAL A 425 31.61 -8.07 -1.19
C VAL A 425 32.92 -8.62 -0.61
N ASP A 426 34.02 -7.88 -0.75
CA ASP A 426 35.34 -8.30 -0.30
C ASP A 426 35.41 -8.40 1.23
N LEU A 427 34.76 -7.49 1.93
CA LEU A 427 34.60 -7.54 3.38
C LEU A 427 33.90 -8.83 3.84
N TYR A 428 32.81 -9.24 3.18
CA TYR A 428 32.16 -10.51 3.49
C TYR A 428 33.08 -11.69 3.29
N ARG A 429 33.79 -11.71 2.15
CA ARG A 429 34.74 -12.79 1.80
C ARG A 429 35.87 -12.89 2.81
N SER A 430 36.37 -11.77 3.29
CA SER A 430 37.41 -11.74 4.32
C SER A 430 36.92 -12.26 5.68
N ILE A 431 35.68 -11.93 6.08
CA ILE A 431 35.13 -12.35 7.37
C ILE A 431 34.70 -13.81 7.37
N LYS A 432 34.08 -14.29 6.29
CA LYS A 432 33.44 -15.61 6.24
C LYS A 432 34.22 -16.65 5.47
N ASN A 433 35.21 -16.27 4.70
CA ASN A 433 35.95 -17.14 3.76
C ASN A 433 34.99 -17.92 2.82
N ARG A 434 33.93 -17.24 2.34
CA ARG A 434 32.84 -17.78 1.51
C ARG A 434 32.49 -16.81 0.37
N ARG A 435 31.86 -17.35 -0.68
CA ARG A 435 31.42 -16.56 -1.87
C ARG A 435 29.91 -16.43 -2.03
N ASP A 436 29.13 -16.83 -1.02
CA ASP A 436 27.66 -16.86 -1.05
C ASP A 436 27.00 -15.53 -0.61
N VAL A 437 27.73 -14.42 -0.68
CA VAL A 437 27.20 -13.08 -0.44
C VAL A 437 26.40 -12.60 -1.65
N LYS A 438 25.36 -11.80 -1.38
CA LYS A 438 24.59 -11.08 -2.39
C LYS A 438 24.50 -9.60 -2.02
N VAL A 439 25.05 -8.73 -2.85
CA VAL A 439 24.91 -7.27 -2.73
C VAL A 439 24.00 -6.77 -3.85
N THR A 440 22.93 -6.08 -3.51
CA THR A 440 22.03 -5.46 -4.50
C THR A 440 22.20 -3.96 -4.46
N ILE A 441 22.64 -3.37 -5.57
CA ILE A 441 22.67 -1.92 -5.77
C ILE A 441 21.33 -1.53 -6.40
N SER A 442 20.65 -0.52 -5.84
CA SER A 442 19.45 0.07 -6.42
C SER A 442 19.67 1.57 -6.57
N VAL A 443 19.69 2.06 -7.82
CA VAL A 443 20.02 3.45 -8.14
C VAL A 443 18.79 4.16 -8.67
N ALA A 444 18.39 5.24 -7.97
CA ALA A 444 17.34 6.15 -8.41
C ALA A 444 17.92 7.31 -9.22
N CYS A 445 17.18 7.80 -10.20
CA CYS A 445 17.50 9.07 -10.84
C CYS A 445 17.13 10.23 -9.90
N PHE A 446 18.01 11.20 -9.77
CA PHE A 446 17.76 12.40 -8.98
C PHE A 446 16.66 13.25 -9.62
N VAL A 447 15.71 13.67 -8.82
CA VAL A 447 14.63 14.60 -9.21
C VAL A 447 14.68 15.81 -8.27
N PRO A 448 14.94 17.02 -8.77
CA PRO A 448 14.89 18.22 -7.95
C PRO A 448 13.45 18.51 -7.51
N LYS A 449 13.21 18.54 -6.21
CA LYS A 449 11.89 18.71 -5.62
C LYS A 449 11.70 20.09 -4.99
N PRO A 450 10.48 20.65 -5.01
CA PRO A 450 10.12 21.89 -4.32
C PRO A 450 10.54 21.91 -2.85
N PHE A 451 10.92 23.09 -2.34
CA PHE A 451 11.34 23.32 -0.96
C PHE A 451 12.57 22.53 -0.50
N THR A 452 13.41 22.10 -1.42
CA THR A 452 14.74 21.55 -1.12
C THR A 452 15.83 22.54 -1.52
N PRO A 453 17.04 22.48 -0.92
CA PRO A 453 18.19 23.23 -1.41
C PRO A 453 18.46 23.03 -2.90
N PHE A 454 18.11 21.86 -3.43
CA PHE A 454 18.35 21.50 -4.83
C PHE A 454 17.19 21.84 -5.77
N GLN A 455 16.16 22.58 -5.34
CA GLN A 455 15.03 22.97 -6.18
C GLN A 455 15.42 23.88 -7.37
N TRP A 456 16.56 24.55 -7.31
CA TRP A 456 17.05 25.44 -8.35
C TRP A 456 17.94 24.73 -9.38
N PHE A 457 18.50 23.56 -9.09
CA PHE A 457 19.34 22.82 -10.00
C PHE A 457 18.57 22.28 -11.21
N ALA A 458 19.26 22.25 -12.36
CA ALA A 458 18.79 21.48 -13.50
C ALA A 458 18.81 19.97 -13.19
N GLN A 459 17.79 19.25 -13.63
CA GLN A 459 17.88 17.80 -13.75
C GLN A 459 18.69 17.47 -15.01
N ILE A 460 19.57 16.48 -14.95
CA ILE A 460 20.31 16.04 -16.13
C ILE A 460 19.35 15.40 -17.15
N SER A 461 19.74 15.44 -18.43
CA SER A 461 18.93 14.91 -19.52
C SER A 461 18.75 13.39 -19.43
N GLU A 462 17.72 12.88 -20.11
CA GLU A 462 17.49 11.44 -20.30
C GLU A 462 18.75 10.74 -20.82
N ALA A 463 19.35 11.27 -21.88
CA ALA A 463 20.55 10.70 -22.49
C ALA A 463 21.73 10.63 -21.51
N GLU A 464 21.90 11.65 -20.64
CA GLU A 464 22.96 11.65 -19.64
C GLU A 464 22.70 10.66 -18.52
N PHE A 465 21.42 10.47 -18.09
CA PHE A 465 21.07 9.39 -17.17
C PHE A 465 21.40 8.02 -17.76
N GLU A 466 21.02 7.77 -19.00
CA GLU A 466 21.29 6.49 -19.68
C GLU A 466 22.79 6.26 -19.84
N ARG A 467 23.57 7.30 -20.21
CA ARG A 467 25.04 7.22 -20.29
C ARG A 467 25.65 6.78 -18.97
N ARG A 468 25.26 7.43 -17.86
CA ARG A 468 25.77 7.11 -16.52
C ARG A 468 25.30 5.73 -16.04
N GLN A 469 24.07 5.31 -16.35
CA GLN A 469 23.59 3.97 -16.06
C GLN A 469 24.43 2.89 -16.77
N GLN A 470 24.78 3.11 -18.04
CA GLN A 470 25.67 2.21 -18.79
C GLN A 470 27.10 2.23 -18.26
N LEU A 471 27.63 3.39 -17.88
CA LEU A 471 28.94 3.51 -17.25
C LEU A 471 28.98 2.63 -15.98
N LEU A 472 28.04 2.83 -15.04
CA LEU A 472 27.99 2.05 -13.82
C LEU A 472 27.88 0.54 -14.10
N LYS A 473 27.04 0.16 -15.07
CA LYS A 473 26.87 -1.23 -15.49
C LYS A 473 28.18 -1.85 -15.98
N SER A 474 28.99 -1.08 -16.72
CA SER A 474 30.28 -1.54 -17.27
C SER A 474 31.34 -1.75 -16.19
N LEU A 475 31.23 -1.04 -15.05
CA LEU A 475 32.19 -1.11 -13.93
C LEU A 475 31.88 -2.27 -12.98
N ILE A 476 30.64 -2.76 -12.94
CA ILE A 476 30.24 -3.88 -12.08
C ILE A 476 30.63 -5.20 -12.75
N ARG A 477 31.65 -5.90 -12.20
CA ARG A 477 32.15 -7.15 -12.74
C ARG A 477 31.89 -8.38 -11.89
N ASP A 478 31.69 -8.18 -10.58
CA ASP A 478 31.47 -9.29 -9.67
C ASP A 478 30.03 -9.80 -9.70
N LYS A 479 29.84 -11.10 -9.93
CA LYS A 479 28.53 -11.76 -10.00
C LYS A 479 27.74 -11.71 -8.69
N ALA A 480 28.38 -11.40 -7.56
CA ALA A 480 27.72 -11.20 -6.29
C ALA A 480 26.94 -9.89 -6.23
N ILE A 481 27.21 -8.95 -7.16
CA ILE A 481 26.55 -7.65 -7.23
C ILE A 481 25.43 -7.68 -8.28
N THR A 482 24.22 -7.37 -7.84
CA THR A 482 23.05 -7.16 -8.72
C THR A 482 22.78 -5.68 -8.83
N TYR A 483 22.62 -5.14 -10.04
CA TYR A 483 22.35 -3.74 -10.30
C TYR A 483 20.92 -3.53 -10.81
N ASN A 484 20.15 -2.71 -10.11
CA ASN A 484 18.81 -2.25 -10.49
C ASN A 484 18.84 -0.73 -10.61
N TYR A 485 18.11 -0.15 -11.56
CA TYR A 485 18.04 1.29 -11.77
C TYR A 485 16.64 1.71 -12.22
N HIS A 486 16.31 2.99 -11.98
CA HIS A 486 15.05 3.58 -12.38
C HIS A 486 15.04 3.94 -13.85
N ASN A 487 13.86 3.97 -14.45
CA ASN A 487 13.66 4.42 -15.81
C ASN A 487 13.95 5.94 -15.92
N ALA A 488 14.85 6.34 -16.80
CA ALA A 488 15.27 7.74 -16.98
C ALA A 488 14.09 8.61 -17.47
N LYS A 489 13.31 8.14 -18.45
CA LYS A 489 12.16 8.86 -19.02
C LYS A 489 11.10 9.16 -17.98
N LEU A 490 10.80 8.17 -17.12
CA LEU A 490 9.87 8.36 -16.01
C LEU A 490 10.35 9.43 -15.03
N SER A 491 11.64 9.40 -14.68
CA SER A 491 12.23 10.34 -13.73
C SER A 491 12.35 11.76 -14.29
N VAL A 492 12.56 11.92 -15.59
CA VAL A 492 12.52 13.24 -16.25
C VAL A 492 11.10 13.80 -16.22
N LEU A 493 10.10 13.00 -16.58
CA LEU A 493 8.68 13.40 -16.48
C LEU A 493 8.29 13.77 -15.05
N GLU A 494 8.73 12.99 -14.05
CA GLU A 494 8.53 13.33 -12.64
C GLU A 494 9.10 14.71 -12.31
N GLY A 495 10.31 15.03 -12.80
CA GLY A 495 10.94 16.33 -12.62
C GLY A 495 10.17 17.49 -13.26
N VAL A 496 9.57 17.25 -14.43
CA VAL A 496 8.68 18.21 -15.09
C VAL A 496 7.44 18.47 -14.25
N LEU A 497 6.75 17.43 -13.82
CA LEU A 497 5.51 17.55 -13.03
C LEU A 497 5.77 18.13 -11.64
N ALA A 498 6.86 17.72 -10.97
CA ALA A 498 7.20 18.21 -9.64
C ALA A 498 7.52 19.69 -9.59
N ARG A 499 8.07 20.27 -10.68
CA ARG A 499 8.43 21.67 -10.78
C ARG A 499 7.57 22.47 -11.78
N GLY A 500 6.46 21.87 -12.20
CA GLY A 500 5.53 22.44 -13.15
C GLY A 500 4.69 23.59 -12.61
N ASP A 501 4.07 24.32 -13.50
CA ASP A 501 3.06 25.33 -13.21
C ASP A 501 1.69 24.92 -13.78
N ARG A 502 0.68 25.80 -13.64
CA ARG A 502 -0.72 25.49 -13.99
C ARG A 502 -0.94 25.15 -15.47
N ARG A 503 -0.08 25.58 -16.36
CA ARG A 503 -0.15 25.23 -17.80
C ARG A 503 -0.05 23.73 -18.04
N LEU A 504 0.60 22.99 -17.13
CA LEU A 504 0.73 21.52 -17.23
C LEU A 504 -0.60 20.79 -17.06
N ALA A 505 -1.64 21.41 -16.48
CA ALA A 505 -2.96 20.80 -16.37
C ALA A 505 -3.48 20.36 -17.76
N LYS A 506 -3.29 21.20 -18.80
CA LYS A 506 -3.68 20.87 -20.16
C LYS A 506 -2.88 19.70 -20.73
N VAL A 507 -1.57 19.59 -20.41
CA VAL A 507 -0.73 18.49 -20.85
C VAL A 507 -1.18 17.18 -20.20
N ILE A 508 -1.42 17.20 -18.88
CA ILE A 508 -1.89 16.04 -18.11
C ILE A 508 -3.24 15.53 -18.66
N GLU A 509 -4.17 16.46 -18.92
CA GLU A 509 -5.48 16.12 -19.49
C GLU A 509 -5.33 15.54 -20.90
N THR A 510 -4.47 16.12 -21.75
CA THR A 510 -4.23 15.63 -23.09
C THR A 510 -3.58 14.23 -23.06
N ALA A 511 -2.59 14.01 -22.20
CA ALA A 511 -1.96 12.71 -22.02
C ALA A 511 -2.97 11.65 -21.56
N TRP A 512 -3.81 11.98 -20.58
CA TRP A 512 -4.88 11.09 -20.12
C TRP A 512 -5.88 10.76 -21.23
N LYS A 513 -6.36 11.75 -21.98
CA LYS A 513 -7.26 11.53 -23.14
C LYS A 513 -6.65 10.61 -24.20
N ASN A 514 -5.33 10.67 -24.36
CA ASN A 514 -4.59 9.79 -25.26
C ASN A 514 -4.25 8.42 -24.64
N GLY A 515 -4.72 8.14 -23.42
CA GLY A 515 -4.64 6.84 -22.78
C GLY A 515 -3.53 6.66 -21.74
N ALA A 516 -2.83 7.73 -21.32
CA ALA A 516 -1.90 7.68 -20.21
C ALA A 516 -2.65 7.41 -18.90
N LYS A 517 -2.24 6.40 -18.17
CA LYS A 517 -2.74 6.03 -16.84
C LYS A 517 -1.80 5.02 -16.19
N PHE A 518 -1.79 4.99 -14.85
CA PHE A 518 -0.88 4.17 -14.08
C PHE A 518 0.59 4.40 -14.47
N ASP A 519 0.95 5.66 -14.73
CA ASP A 519 2.29 6.03 -15.23
C ASP A 519 3.41 5.64 -14.26
N GLY A 520 3.13 5.46 -12.97
CA GLY A 520 4.06 4.91 -11.98
C GLY A 520 4.36 3.41 -12.15
N TRP A 521 3.63 2.70 -13.02
CA TRP A 521 3.82 1.27 -13.28
C TRP A 521 4.60 1.09 -14.60
N SER A 522 5.82 0.55 -14.51
CA SER A 522 6.74 0.45 -15.65
C SER A 522 6.14 -0.21 -16.90
N ASP A 523 5.26 -1.20 -16.70
CA ASP A 523 4.63 -1.94 -17.80
C ASP A 523 3.50 -1.15 -18.49
N LEU A 524 3.02 -0.07 -17.85
CA LEU A 524 1.92 0.76 -18.35
C LEU A 524 2.37 2.16 -18.76
N PHE A 525 3.54 2.59 -18.32
CA PHE A 525 4.12 3.89 -18.68
C PHE A 525 4.45 3.96 -20.17
N LYS A 526 3.90 4.98 -20.84
CA LYS A 526 4.05 5.23 -22.28
C LYS A 526 4.59 6.64 -22.52
N PRO A 527 5.92 6.83 -22.53
CA PRO A 527 6.53 8.14 -22.66
C PRO A 527 6.14 8.86 -23.95
N GLU A 528 5.88 8.13 -25.04
CA GLU A 528 5.45 8.69 -26.33
C GLU A 528 4.11 9.44 -26.24
N ILE A 529 3.19 9.00 -25.40
CA ILE A 529 1.90 9.70 -25.18
C ILE A 529 2.16 11.07 -24.52
N TRP A 530 3.06 11.12 -23.56
CA TRP A 530 3.41 12.35 -22.86
C TRP A 530 4.12 13.34 -23.79
N MET A 531 5.07 12.87 -24.61
CA MET A 531 5.77 13.73 -25.55
C MET A 531 4.81 14.33 -26.58
N ALA A 532 3.89 13.51 -27.12
CA ALA A 532 2.85 14.00 -28.03
C ALA A 532 1.90 15.02 -27.34
N ALA A 533 1.60 14.83 -26.04
CA ALA A 533 0.79 15.79 -25.28
C ALA A 533 1.50 17.12 -25.07
N PHE A 534 2.80 17.11 -24.77
CA PHE A 534 3.61 18.33 -24.67
C PHE A 534 3.64 19.09 -25.99
N GLU A 535 3.89 18.40 -27.11
CA GLU A 535 3.89 18.97 -28.45
C GLU A 535 2.52 19.59 -28.81
N ALA A 536 1.44 18.83 -28.61
CA ALA A 536 0.07 19.30 -28.88
C ALA A 536 -0.33 20.51 -28.04
N CYS A 537 0.23 20.70 -26.86
CA CYS A 537 0.00 21.84 -26.00
C CYS A 537 0.98 23.00 -26.25
N GLY A 538 2.01 22.82 -27.08
CA GLY A 538 3.04 23.81 -27.32
C GLY A 538 3.90 24.11 -26.09
N ILE A 539 4.13 23.12 -25.23
CA ILE A 539 4.89 23.26 -23.97
C ILE A 539 6.19 22.49 -24.06
N ASN A 540 7.29 23.16 -23.79
CA ASN A 540 8.60 22.52 -23.70
C ASN A 540 8.83 21.91 -22.30
N PRO A 541 8.93 20.57 -22.14
CA PRO A 541 9.19 19.95 -20.86
C PRO A 541 10.54 20.34 -20.25
N GLU A 542 11.56 20.61 -21.06
CA GLU A 542 12.89 20.99 -20.57
C GLU A 542 12.87 22.34 -19.81
N TYR A 543 11.93 23.23 -20.12
CA TYR A 543 11.74 24.47 -19.38
C TYR A 543 11.54 24.18 -17.87
N TYR A 544 10.89 23.09 -17.52
CA TYR A 544 10.59 22.72 -16.12
C TYR A 544 11.68 21.90 -15.47
N SER A 545 12.23 20.90 -16.12
CA SER A 545 13.20 19.96 -15.52
C SER A 545 14.65 20.29 -15.86
N GLY A 546 14.95 20.68 -17.10
CA GLY A 546 16.29 20.69 -17.65
C GLY A 546 17.09 21.99 -17.46
N ARG A 547 16.49 23.04 -16.92
CA ARG A 547 17.20 24.30 -16.70
C ARG A 547 17.49 24.60 -15.22
N GLU A 548 18.59 25.26 -14.96
CA GLU A 548 18.85 25.88 -13.67
C GLU A 548 18.00 27.14 -13.50
N ARG A 549 17.58 27.43 -12.27
CA ARG A 549 16.78 28.59 -11.91
C ARG A 549 17.56 29.53 -11.04
N GLU A 550 17.35 30.84 -11.28
CA GLU A 550 17.92 31.87 -10.44
C GLU A 550 17.19 32.01 -9.11
N PHE A 551 17.89 32.41 -8.05
CA PHE A 551 17.28 32.54 -6.72
C PHE A 551 16.21 33.64 -6.65
N TYR A 552 16.25 34.64 -7.50
CA TYR A 552 15.25 35.71 -7.57
C TYR A 552 14.06 35.36 -8.46
N GLU A 553 14.15 34.28 -9.24
CA GLU A 553 13.06 33.83 -10.12
C GLU A 553 11.86 33.35 -9.27
N PRO A 554 10.65 33.84 -9.55
CA PRO A 554 9.45 33.32 -8.90
C PRO A 554 9.21 31.84 -9.24
N LEU A 555 8.98 31.01 -8.20
CA LEU A 555 8.70 29.60 -8.37
C LEU A 555 7.18 29.34 -8.24
N ALA A 556 6.64 28.42 -9.04
CA ALA A 556 5.21 28.15 -9.11
C ALA A 556 4.60 27.74 -7.76
N TRP A 557 5.41 27.23 -6.82
CA TRP A 557 5.01 26.77 -5.50
C TRP A 557 5.28 27.74 -4.33
N GLU A 558 5.78 28.94 -4.57
CA GLU A 558 6.17 29.87 -3.47
C GLU A 558 4.97 30.42 -2.66
N HIS A 559 3.76 30.30 -3.20
CA HIS A 559 2.53 30.66 -2.47
C HIS A 559 2.15 29.64 -1.38
N THR A 560 2.67 28.39 -1.44
CA THR A 560 2.61 27.42 -0.35
C THR A 560 3.89 27.50 0.48
N SER A 561 3.87 26.95 1.71
CA SER A 561 5.07 26.98 2.55
C SER A 561 5.09 25.86 3.58
N PRO A 562 6.16 25.06 3.61
CA PRO A 562 6.41 24.11 4.69
C PRO A 562 6.96 24.76 5.97
N GLY A 563 7.12 26.08 5.98
CA GLY A 563 7.72 26.83 7.09
C GLY A 563 9.24 26.96 7.02
N VAL A 564 9.89 26.40 5.99
CA VAL A 564 11.34 26.56 5.77
C VAL A 564 11.61 27.93 5.12
N ASP A 565 12.61 28.63 5.61
CA ASP A 565 13.01 29.93 5.06
C ASP A 565 13.80 29.77 3.76
N LYS A 566 13.52 30.63 2.75
CA LYS A 566 14.21 30.61 1.46
C LYS A 566 15.72 30.82 1.62
N ASN A 567 16.12 31.75 2.50
CA ASN A 567 17.53 32.04 2.77
C ASN A 567 18.28 30.84 3.36
N PHE A 568 17.60 29.99 4.16
CA PHE A 568 18.19 28.75 4.64
C PHE A 568 18.45 27.78 3.48
N LEU A 569 17.48 27.64 2.57
CA LEU A 569 17.65 26.77 1.40
C LEU A 569 18.77 27.25 0.49
N ILE A 570 18.92 28.58 0.28
CA ILE A 570 20.01 29.18 -0.48
C ILE A 570 21.36 28.92 0.21
N SER A 571 21.46 29.16 1.51
CA SER A 571 22.70 28.88 2.28
C SER A 571 23.10 27.41 2.20
N GLU A 572 22.14 26.48 2.25
CA GLU A 572 22.43 25.05 2.08
C GLU A 572 22.81 24.70 0.64
N TRP A 573 22.28 25.43 -0.35
CA TRP A 573 22.74 25.30 -1.74
C TRP A 573 24.21 25.77 -1.89
N GLU A 574 24.56 26.93 -1.33
CA GLU A 574 25.94 27.46 -1.35
C GLU A 574 26.92 26.49 -0.66
N LYS A 575 26.60 25.99 0.51
CA LYS A 575 27.39 24.95 1.21
C LYS A 575 27.59 23.69 0.39
N SER A 576 26.59 23.30 -0.40
CA SER A 576 26.71 22.12 -1.27
C SER A 576 27.79 22.27 -2.33
N GLN A 577 28.04 23.49 -2.83
CA GLN A 577 29.04 23.76 -3.87
C GLN A 577 30.47 23.49 -3.37
N ILE A 578 30.70 23.66 -2.07
CA ILE A 578 32.03 23.48 -1.44
C ILE A 578 32.08 22.21 -0.56
N GLY A 579 31.04 21.39 -0.57
CA GLY A 579 30.97 20.16 0.22
C GLY A 579 30.90 20.39 1.73
N GLU A 580 30.54 21.59 2.19
CA GLU A 580 30.38 21.87 3.62
C GLU A 580 29.13 21.21 4.17
N THR A 581 29.27 20.46 5.27
CA THR A 581 28.16 19.74 5.90
C THR A 581 27.44 20.56 6.97
N THR A 582 26.15 20.31 7.14
CA THR A 582 25.30 20.88 8.20
C THR A 582 24.90 19.79 9.18
N ARG A 583 25.11 20.04 10.46
CA ARG A 583 24.82 19.08 11.55
C ARG A 583 23.33 19.00 11.87
N ASP A 584 22.94 17.92 12.55
CA ASP A 584 21.57 17.70 13.01
C ASP A 584 21.24 18.62 14.19
N CYS A 585 20.21 19.47 14.06
CA CYS A 585 19.79 20.42 15.10
C CYS A 585 19.22 19.76 16.37
N ARG A 586 18.89 18.47 16.37
CA ARG A 586 18.51 17.72 17.59
C ARG A 586 19.70 17.45 18.50
N ARG A 587 20.88 17.30 17.90
CA ARG A 587 22.12 16.90 18.60
C ARG A 587 23.08 18.07 18.82
N THR A 588 22.84 19.19 18.16
CA THR A 588 23.67 20.38 18.18
C THR A 588 22.82 21.66 18.34
N SER A 589 23.37 22.81 17.98
CA SER A 589 22.64 24.07 17.95
C SER A 589 21.66 24.13 16.76
N CYS A 590 20.66 25.03 16.88
CA CYS A 590 19.70 25.29 15.82
C CYS A 590 20.38 25.71 14.51
N THR A 591 19.95 25.10 13.38
CA THR A 591 20.51 25.39 12.06
C THR A 591 19.88 26.62 11.36
N GLY A 592 18.92 27.29 11.98
CA GLY A 592 18.30 28.50 11.44
C GLY A 592 17.32 28.26 10.29
N CYS A 593 16.75 27.03 10.14
CA CYS A 593 15.83 26.74 9.03
C CYS A 593 14.47 27.45 9.08
N GLY A 594 14.15 28.19 10.15
CA GLY A 594 12.92 28.97 10.32
C GLY A 594 11.71 28.19 10.77
N VAL A 595 11.64 26.86 10.55
CA VAL A 595 10.42 26.04 10.69
C VAL A 595 9.80 26.15 12.07
N CYS A 596 10.59 26.00 13.13
CA CYS A 596 10.07 26.01 14.51
C CYS A 596 9.44 27.35 14.88
N MET A 597 10.02 28.46 14.40
CA MET A 597 9.51 29.81 14.62
C MET A 597 8.25 30.07 13.79
N ASN A 598 8.31 29.77 12.50
CA ASN A 598 7.21 30.00 11.56
C ASN A 598 5.94 29.22 11.91
N LEU A 599 6.10 27.99 12.42
CA LEU A 599 4.98 27.12 12.81
C LEU A 599 4.57 27.25 14.29
N GLY A 600 5.40 27.89 15.12
CA GLY A 600 5.17 27.92 16.57
C GLY A 600 5.25 26.55 17.24
N VAL A 601 6.04 25.61 16.67
CA VAL A 601 6.20 24.23 17.16
C VAL A 601 7.69 23.90 17.21
N ARG A 602 8.17 23.39 18.34
CA ARG A 602 9.58 23.00 18.53
C ARG A 602 9.77 21.51 18.26
N VAL A 603 11.03 21.11 18.17
CA VAL A 603 11.43 19.71 18.24
C VAL A 603 10.97 19.13 19.58
N ILE A 604 10.32 17.96 19.53
CA ILE A 604 9.87 17.21 20.71
C ILE A 604 10.58 15.86 20.67
N ASP A 605 11.39 15.59 21.66
CA ASP A 605 12.02 14.30 21.94
C ASP A 605 12.02 14.01 23.45
N PHE A 606 12.20 12.75 23.83
CA PHE A 606 12.06 12.28 25.21
C PHE A 606 13.36 11.73 25.82
N ASP A 607 14.50 11.89 25.15
CA ASP A 607 15.79 11.34 25.60
C ASP A 607 16.31 11.97 26.92
N LYS A 608 15.82 13.16 27.25
CA LYS A 608 16.32 13.92 28.41
C LYS A 608 15.65 13.57 29.76
N GLU A 609 14.58 12.75 29.71
CA GLU A 609 13.77 12.61 30.93
C GLU A 609 14.06 11.40 31.82
N LYS A 610 14.81 10.39 31.42
CA LYS A 610 15.10 9.24 32.31
C LYS A 610 16.35 8.43 31.93
N ASN A 611 17.43 8.65 32.65
CA ASN A 611 18.46 7.66 32.98
C ASN A 611 18.01 6.80 34.17
N SER A 612 17.00 5.98 34.05
CA SER A 612 16.70 4.93 35.02
C SER A 612 16.91 3.58 34.30
N PRO A 613 17.80 2.74 34.81
CA PRO A 613 17.95 1.37 34.28
C PRO A 613 16.61 0.65 34.44
N SER A 614 16.13 0.01 33.40
CA SER A 614 15.06 -0.96 33.53
C SER A 614 15.57 -2.07 34.45
N GLU A 615 14.86 -2.37 35.54
CA GLU A 615 15.11 -3.57 36.32
C GLU A 615 15.02 -4.76 35.36
N GLU A 616 16.14 -5.50 35.25
CA GLU A 616 16.18 -6.78 34.57
C GLU A 616 15.25 -7.76 35.31
N THR A 617 13.99 -7.75 34.95
CA THR A 617 13.07 -8.81 35.38
C THR A 617 13.31 -10.04 34.52
N ASN A 618 14.27 -10.81 34.96
CA ASN A 618 14.56 -12.16 34.45
C ASN A 618 13.44 -13.12 34.87
N TYR A 619 12.24 -12.97 34.30
CA TYR A 619 11.18 -13.97 34.46
C TYR A 619 11.27 -14.97 33.31
N ALA A 620 12.09 -16.00 33.49
CA ALA A 620 11.94 -17.23 32.72
C ALA A 620 10.62 -17.92 33.13
N LEU A 621 9.51 -17.48 32.55
CA LEU A 621 8.28 -18.24 32.64
C LEU A 621 8.49 -19.56 31.87
N ARG A 622 8.68 -20.66 32.62
CA ARG A 622 8.53 -22.00 32.06
C ARG A 622 7.12 -22.12 31.53
N ILE A 623 6.96 -22.08 30.22
CA ILE A 623 5.72 -22.50 29.58
C ILE A 623 5.55 -23.97 29.97
N PRO A 624 4.47 -24.36 30.67
CA PRO A 624 4.24 -25.76 30.95
C PRO A 624 4.19 -26.50 29.62
N ASN A 625 4.87 -27.62 29.53
CA ASN A 625 4.92 -28.44 28.33
C ASN A 625 3.57 -29.13 28.13
N TYR A 626 2.51 -28.37 27.74
CA TYR A 626 1.23 -28.94 27.37
C TYR A 626 1.36 -29.64 26.03
N ALA A 627 0.86 -30.86 25.94
CA ALA A 627 0.74 -31.56 24.67
C ALA A 627 -0.14 -30.74 23.73
N LEU A 628 0.37 -30.40 22.54
CA LEU A 628 -0.39 -29.68 21.50
C LEU A 628 -1.74 -30.36 21.26
N THR A 629 -2.77 -29.55 21.23
CA THR A 629 -4.14 -30.00 20.97
C THR A 629 -4.53 -29.63 19.55
N LYS A 630 -4.83 -30.62 18.75
CA LYS A 630 -5.22 -30.45 17.35
C LYS A 630 -6.75 -30.44 17.20
N TYR A 631 -7.23 -29.51 16.40
CA TYR A 631 -8.64 -29.38 16.03
C TYR A 631 -8.81 -29.46 14.52
N ARG A 632 -9.96 -29.99 14.07
CA ARG A 632 -10.42 -29.92 12.70
C ARG A 632 -11.77 -29.22 12.66
N ALA A 633 -11.86 -28.15 11.89
CA ALA A 633 -13.10 -27.42 11.66
C ALA A 633 -13.61 -27.66 10.25
N GLN A 634 -14.92 -27.84 10.12
CA GLN A 634 -15.66 -27.67 8.87
C GLN A 634 -16.11 -26.21 8.82
N ILE A 635 -15.73 -25.49 7.76
CA ILE A 635 -15.99 -24.08 7.63
C ILE A 635 -16.72 -23.79 6.31
N ARG A 636 -17.58 -22.75 6.35
CA ARG A 636 -18.25 -22.20 5.17
C ARG A 636 -17.38 -21.13 4.49
N LYS A 637 -17.43 -21.09 3.16
CA LYS A 637 -17.01 -19.96 2.34
C LYS A 637 -18.21 -19.51 1.49
N GLY A 638 -18.95 -18.51 1.95
CA GLY A 638 -20.17 -17.98 1.33
C GLY A 638 -19.92 -17.02 0.17
N GLU A 639 -20.99 -16.48 -0.38
CA GLU A 639 -20.97 -15.58 -1.55
C GLU A 639 -20.17 -14.29 -1.25
N GLU A 640 -20.27 -13.74 -0.03
CA GLU A 640 -19.62 -12.48 0.36
C GLU A 640 -18.10 -12.52 0.23
N ILE A 641 -17.51 -13.72 0.40
CA ILE A 641 -16.05 -13.93 0.35
C ILE A 641 -15.64 -14.90 -0.78
N ALA A 642 -16.54 -15.21 -1.71
CA ALA A 642 -16.24 -16.06 -2.85
C ALA A 642 -15.11 -15.48 -3.76
N VAL A 643 -14.94 -14.16 -3.74
CA VAL A 643 -13.90 -13.42 -4.45
C VAL A 643 -12.47 -13.67 -3.94
N LEU A 644 -12.33 -14.24 -2.74
CA LEU A 644 -11.02 -14.50 -2.14
C LEU A 644 -10.34 -15.70 -2.78
N SER A 645 -9.05 -15.54 -3.08
CA SER A 645 -8.19 -16.67 -3.41
C SER A 645 -8.05 -17.61 -2.20
N HIS A 646 -7.57 -18.81 -2.43
CA HIS A 646 -7.32 -19.76 -1.34
C HIS A 646 -6.32 -19.21 -0.31
N LEU A 647 -5.26 -18.58 -0.74
CA LEU A 647 -4.24 -18.00 0.16
C LEU A 647 -4.80 -16.81 0.96
N ASP A 648 -5.59 -15.96 0.31
CA ASP A 648 -6.26 -14.86 0.99
C ASP A 648 -7.22 -15.37 2.07
N TYR A 649 -8.00 -16.41 1.78
CA TYR A 649 -8.91 -17.02 2.75
C TYR A 649 -8.16 -17.67 3.91
N MET A 650 -7.02 -18.31 3.66
CA MET A 650 -6.13 -18.81 4.72
C MET A 650 -5.67 -17.69 5.63
N ASN A 651 -5.24 -16.54 5.06
CA ASN A 651 -4.79 -15.37 5.82
C ASN A 651 -5.94 -14.79 6.67
N VAL A 652 -7.14 -14.70 6.11
CA VAL A 652 -8.34 -14.29 6.86
C VAL A 652 -8.59 -15.19 8.07
N PHE A 653 -8.49 -16.51 7.89
CA PHE A 653 -8.67 -17.47 9.00
C PHE A 653 -7.55 -17.34 10.04
N MET A 654 -6.30 -17.23 9.64
CA MET A 654 -5.15 -17.09 10.54
C MET A 654 -5.27 -15.80 11.38
N ARG A 655 -5.66 -14.69 10.77
CA ARG A 655 -5.89 -13.43 11.47
C ARG A 655 -7.08 -13.53 12.44
N ALA A 656 -8.15 -14.21 12.05
CA ALA A 656 -9.29 -14.47 12.93
C ALA A 656 -8.87 -15.33 14.14
N LEU A 657 -8.01 -16.33 13.93
CA LEU A 657 -7.44 -17.16 15.02
C LEU A 657 -6.63 -16.30 16.01
N LEU A 658 -5.79 -15.38 15.52
CA LEU A 658 -5.03 -14.49 16.39
C LEU A 658 -5.93 -13.49 17.14
N ARG A 659 -6.89 -12.85 16.46
CA ARG A 659 -7.86 -11.94 17.11
C ARG A 659 -8.74 -12.67 18.15
N SER A 660 -9.00 -13.95 17.95
CA SER A 660 -9.82 -14.75 18.89
C SER A 660 -9.17 -14.93 20.27
N LYS A 661 -7.87 -14.59 20.41
CA LYS A 661 -7.06 -14.81 21.62
C LYS A 661 -7.06 -16.25 22.10
N LEU A 662 -7.26 -17.20 21.19
CA LEU A 662 -6.99 -18.60 21.45
C LEU A 662 -5.48 -18.84 21.50
N PRO A 663 -5.02 -19.77 22.36
CA PRO A 663 -3.58 -20.03 22.51
C PRO A 663 -3.04 -20.81 21.29
N ALA A 664 -2.91 -20.15 20.14
CA ALA A 664 -2.50 -20.73 18.87
C ALA A 664 -1.07 -21.28 18.93
N ALA A 665 -0.83 -22.42 18.31
CA ALA A 665 0.47 -23.04 18.22
C ALA A 665 1.23 -22.56 16.98
N TRP A 666 2.53 -22.29 17.14
CA TRP A 666 3.44 -21.88 16.10
C TRP A 666 4.43 -22.99 15.74
N SER A 667 4.92 -22.98 14.51
CA SER A 667 6.03 -23.86 14.11
C SER A 667 7.32 -23.43 14.80
N GLU A 668 8.26 -24.37 14.93
CA GLU A 668 9.62 -24.12 15.39
C GLU A 668 10.52 -23.69 14.21
N GLY A 669 11.58 -22.92 14.49
CA GLY A 669 12.57 -22.49 13.51
C GLY A 669 12.64 -20.99 13.32
N PHE A 670 13.44 -20.56 12.31
CA PHE A 670 13.79 -19.14 12.08
C PHE A 670 12.64 -18.28 11.53
N ASN A 671 11.61 -18.89 10.97
CA ASN A 671 10.41 -18.21 10.48
C ASN A 671 9.19 -18.94 11.03
N PRO A 672 8.79 -18.67 12.28
CA PRO A 672 7.62 -19.32 12.85
C PRO A 672 6.36 -18.92 12.10
N HIS A 673 5.48 -19.89 11.84
CA HIS A 673 4.15 -19.70 11.26
C HIS A 673 3.12 -20.47 12.07
N LEU A 674 1.87 -20.02 12.03
CA LEU A 674 0.77 -20.70 12.70
C LEU A 674 0.62 -22.12 12.17
N LYS A 675 0.41 -23.07 13.07
CA LYS A 675 0.13 -24.46 12.70
C LYS A 675 -1.31 -24.59 12.23
N VAL A 676 -1.57 -24.13 11.00
CA VAL A 676 -2.86 -24.16 10.30
C VAL A 676 -2.69 -24.85 8.96
N SER A 677 -3.59 -25.74 8.59
CA SER A 677 -3.54 -26.48 7.32
C SER A 677 -4.95 -26.68 6.77
N PHE A 678 -5.21 -26.22 5.57
CA PHE A 678 -6.47 -26.41 4.85
C PHE A 678 -6.45 -27.74 4.07
N ALA A 679 -7.63 -28.29 3.82
CA ALA A 679 -7.76 -29.57 3.13
C ALA A 679 -7.33 -29.50 1.66
N THR A 680 -7.92 -28.58 0.91
CA THR A 680 -7.62 -28.37 -0.52
C THR A 680 -7.78 -26.90 -0.89
N ALA A 681 -7.18 -26.50 -2.02
CA ALA A 681 -7.45 -25.17 -2.57
C ALA A 681 -8.88 -25.07 -3.14
N LEU A 682 -9.52 -23.92 -2.91
CA LEU A 682 -10.79 -23.55 -3.53
C LEU A 682 -10.57 -22.37 -4.47
N ALA A 683 -11.10 -22.48 -5.70
CA ALA A 683 -10.94 -21.42 -6.69
C ALA A 683 -11.73 -20.16 -6.34
N VAL A 684 -11.31 -19.02 -6.88
CA VAL A 684 -12.08 -17.77 -6.86
C VAL A 684 -13.42 -17.99 -7.55
N GLY A 685 -14.49 -17.40 -7.00
CA GLY A 685 -15.87 -17.55 -7.49
C GLY A 685 -16.60 -18.82 -7.02
N VAL A 686 -15.91 -19.70 -6.30
CA VAL A 686 -16.53 -20.93 -5.75
C VAL A 686 -16.86 -20.75 -4.28
N THR A 687 -18.12 -21.00 -3.92
CA THR A 687 -18.58 -21.11 -2.54
C THR A 687 -18.42 -22.54 -2.02
N SER A 688 -18.48 -22.71 -0.69
CA SER A 688 -18.42 -24.05 -0.10
C SER A 688 -19.01 -24.06 1.31
N ASP A 689 -19.76 -25.11 1.64
CA ASP A 689 -20.21 -25.42 3.00
C ASP A 689 -19.36 -26.53 3.66
N CYS A 690 -18.28 -26.96 3.00
CA CYS A 690 -17.53 -28.13 3.41
C CYS A 690 -16.02 -27.97 3.27
N GLU A 691 -15.51 -26.76 3.49
CA GLU A 691 -14.07 -26.60 3.63
C GLU A 691 -13.61 -27.13 4.99
N TYR A 692 -12.39 -27.67 5.03
CA TYR A 692 -11.83 -28.19 6.29
C TYR A 692 -10.47 -27.56 6.56
N VAL A 693 -10.28 -27.21 7.83
CA VAL A 693 -9.02 -26.67 8.34
C VAL A 693 -8.60 -27.37 9.61
N ASP A 694 -7.36 -27.86 9.65
CA ASP A 694 -6.69 -28.33 10.85
C ASP A 694 -5.89 -27.18 11.46
N PHE A 695 -5.96 -27.00 12.78
CA PHE A 695 -5.12 -26.07 13.52
C PHE A 695 -4.79 -26.62 14.90
N GLU A 696 -3.70 -26.10 15.47
CA GLU A 696 -3.20 -26.55 16.77
C GLU A 696 -3.20 -25.42 17.80
N LEU A 697 -3.57 -25.76 19.03
CA LEU A 697 -3.47 -24.90 20.21
C LEU A 697 -2.44 -25.45 21.19
N ILE A 698 -1.73 -24.58 21.91
CA ILE A 698 -0.75 -24.98 22.93
C ILE A 698 -1.40 -25.47 24.24
N ALA A 699 -2.72 -25.24 24.39
CA ALA A 699 -3.50 -25.72 25.52
C ALA A 699 -4.88 -26.21 25.05
N PRO A 700 -5.48 -27.18 25.70
CA PRO A 700 -6.83 -27.67 25.36
C PRO A 700 -7.89 -26.63 25.71
N VAL A 701 -8.75 -26.31 24.74
CA VAL A 701 -9.93 -25.44 24.90
C VAL A 701 -11.15 -26.25 24.48
N LYS A 702 -12.31 -26.07 25.13
CA LYS A 702 -13.55 -26.77 24.77
C LYS A 702 -13.96 -26.42 23.34
N GLU A 703 -14.41 -27.37 22.55
CA GLU A 703 -14.77 -27.20 21.12
C GLU A 703 -15.79 -26.08 20.92
N PHE A 704 -16.82 -26.02 21.76
CA PHE A 704 -17.81 -24.94 21.70
C PHE A 704 -17.20 -23.55 21.91
N GLU A 705 -16.27 -23.40 22.84
CA GLU A 705 -15.59 -22.10 23.11
C GLU A 705 -14.67 -21.70 21.96
N VAL A 706 -13.97 -22.67 21.37
CA VAL A 706 -13.14 -22.42 20.18
C VAL A 706 -14.01 -21.93 19.03
N ALA A 707 -15.09 -22.61 18.71
CA ALA A 707 -15.99 -22.26 17.61
C ALA A 707 -16.64 -20.87 17.84
N LYS A 708 -17.13 -20.60 19.06
CA LYS A 708 -17.72 -19.31 19.43
C LYS A 708 -16.75 -18.15 19.24
N ARG A 709 -15.53 -18.29 19.77
CA ARG A 709 -14.51 -17.22 19.70
C ARG A 709 -14.03 -16.99 18.29
N LEU A 710 -13.84 -18.03 17.49
CA LEU A 710 -13.46 -17.90 16.08
C LEU A 710 -14.57 -17.27 15.24
N ASN A 711 -15.80 -17.74 15.36
CA ASN A 711 -16.95 -17.19 14.61
C ASN A 711 -17.18 -15.71 14.89
N ALA A 712 -16.88 -15.24 16.11
CA ALA A 712 -16.93 -13.81 16.42
C ALA A 712 -15.87 -12.96 15.69
N GLN A 713 -14.84 -13.58 15.10
CA GLN A 713 -13.73 -12.93 14.42
C GLN A 713 -13.66 -13.21 12.92
N LEU A 714 -14.47 -14.14 12.43
CA LEU A 714 -14.58 -14.41 11.01
C LEU A 714 -15.45 -13.34 10.32
N PRO A 715 -15.15 -12.98 9.06
CA PRO A 715 -15.98 -12.04 8.32
C PRO A 715 -17.32 -12.67 7.94
N LYS A 716 -18.28 -11.81 7.55
CA LYS A 716 -19.53 -12.26 6.98
C LYS A 716 -19.27 -13.19 5.79
N GLY A 717 -20.02 -14.29 5.69
CA GLY A 717 -19.79 -15.32 4.68
C GLY A 717 -18.78 -16.40 5.09
N SER A 718 -18.09 -16.28 6.23
CA SER A 718 -17.26 -17.36 6.78
C SER A 718 -17.75 -17.78 8.16
N GLU A 719 -17.91 -19.08 8.37
CA GLU A 719 -18.44 -19.62 9.62
C GLU A 719 -17.92 -21.04 9.87
N ILE A 720 -17.54 -21.33 11.12
CA ILE A 720 -17.29 -22.70 11.57
C ILE A 720 -18.64 -23.37 11.79
N LEU A 721 -18.94 -24.37 10.97
CA LEU A 721 -20.18 -25.15 11.03
C LEU A 721 -20.10 -26.30 12.06
N ARG A 722 -18.94 -26.96 12.08
CA ARG A 722 -18.66 -28.10 12.98
C ARG A 722 -17.18 -28.05 13.38
N LEU A 723 -16.89 -28.44 14.60
CA LEU A 723 -15.53 -28.52 15.14
C LEU A 723 -15.33 -29.81 15.91
N LYS A 724 -14.17 -30.46 15.78
CA LYS A 724 -13.81 -31.66 16.48
C LYS A 724 -12.37 -31.61 16.97
N LYS A 725 -12.14 -31.93 18.21
CA LYS A 725 -10.81 -32.17 18.76
C LYS A 725 -10.30 -33.52 18.23
N LEU A 726 -9.11 -33.51 17.68
CA LEU A 726 -8.49 -34.70 17.10
C LEU A 726 -7.59 -35.42 18.09
N ARG A 727 -7.38 -36.75 17.85
CA ARG A 727 -6.37 -37.52 18.55
C ARG A 727 -4.96 -37.10 18.07
N ALA A 728 -3.95 -37.20 18.93
CA ALA A 728 -2.60 -36.77 18.62
C ALA A 728 -1.99 -37.39 17.32
N LYS A 729 -2.38 -38.64 17.01
CA LYS A 729 -1.91 -39.37 15.81
C LYS A 729 -2.82 -39.22 14.58
N SER A 730 -3.79 -38.30 14.60
CA SER A 730 -4.68 -38.06 13.44
C SER A 730 -3.91 -37.58 12.22
N LYS A 731 -4.23 -38.14 11.05
CA LYS A 731 -3.62 -37.73 9.77
C LYS A 731 -3.95 -36.28 9.44
N PRO A 732 -3.02 -35.53 8.79
CA PRO A 732 -3.30 -34.18 8.31
C PRO A 732 -4.49 -34.17 7.33
N VAL A 733 -5.32 -33.14 7.40
CA VAL A 733 -6.53 -33.04 6.56
C VAL A 733 -6.22 -33.10 5.06
N MET A 734 -5.11 -32.51 4.62
CA MET A 734 -4.68 -32.56 3.21
C MET A 734 -4.47 -33.97 2.66
N SER A 735 -4.04 -34.92 3.50
CA SER A 735 -3.76 -36.30 3.09
C SER A 735 -5.00 -37.20 3.10
N LEU A 736 -6.13 -36.70 3.53
CA LEU A 736 -7.37 -37.48 3.67
C LEU A 736 -8.29 -37.32 2.47
N VAL A 737 -8.28 -36.16 1.81
CA VAL A 737 -9.27 -35.84 0.77
C VAL A 737 -8.99 -36.61 -0.51
N ASP A 738 -9.97 -37.35 -0.98
CA ASP A 738 -9.93 -38.10 -2.25
C ASP A 738 -11.07 -37.72 -3.21
N LEU A 739 -12.16 -37.09 -2.72
CA LEU A 739 -13.32 -36.77 -3.55
C LEU A 739 -13.90 -35.38 -3.21
N SER A 740 -14.31 -34.64 -4.24
CA SER A 740 -15.05 -33.38 -4.13
C SER A 740 -16.34 -33.43 -4.96
N ARG A 741 -17.46 -32.97 -4.36
CA ARG A 741 -18.74 -32.81 -5.08
C ARG A 741 -19.05 -31.34 -5.28
N TYR A 742 -19.62 -31.05 -6.45
CA TYR A 742 -20.02 -29.71 -6.83
C TYR A 742 -21.50 -29.67 -7.23
N GLU A 743 -22.11 -28.56 -6.89
CA GLU A 743 -23.41 -28.13 -7.42
C GLU A 743 -23.22 -26.78 -8.09
N ILE A 744 -23.73 -26.65 -9.31
CA ILE A 744 -23.67 -25.43 -10.09
C ILE A 744 -25.09 -25.02 -10.40
N ARG A 745 -25.43 -23.78 -10.13
CA ARG A 745 -26.72 -23.16 -10.43
C ARG A 745 -26.55 -22.05 -11.43
N LEU A 746 -27.41 -22.01 -12.44
CA LEU A 746 -27.40 -20.94 -13.44
C LEU A 746 -28.84 -20.65 -13.92
N PRO A 747 -29.15 -19.36 -14.23
CA PRO A 747 -30.42 -19.00 -14.84
C PRO A 747 -30.60 -19.76 -16.17
N PHE A 748 -31.80 -20.30 -16.42
CA PHE A 748 -31.99 -21.14 -17.58
C PHE A 748 -33.44 -21.10 -18.12
N ASP A 749 -33.58 -20.90 -19.42
CA ASP A 749 -34.87 -20.95 -20.09
C ASP A 749 -35.29 -22.39 -20.38
N LYS A 750 -36.44 -22.81 -19.84
CA LYS A 750 -36.99 -24.15 -19.94
C LYS A 750 -37.11 -24.67 -21.38
N LYS A 751 -37.24 -23.80 -22.38
CA LYS A 751 -37.33 -24.21 -23.81
C LYS A 751 -36.06 -24.92 -24.33
N PHE A 752 -34.90 -24.70 -23.66
CA PHE A 752 -33.65 -25.32 -24.01
C PHE A 752 -33.32 -26.58 -23.20
N LEU A 753 -34.24 -27.05 -22.35
CA LEU A 753 -33.99 -28.18 -21.45
C LEU A 753 -33.63 -29.47 -22.19
N ASP A 754 -34.36 -29.79 -23.25
CA ASP A 754 -34.10 -31.01 -24.06
C ASP A 754 -32.70 -30.94 -24.71
N ALA A 755 -32.30 -29.76 -25.21
CA ALA A 755 -30.97 -29.58 -25.78
C ALA A 755 -29.88 -29.73 -24.69
N ALA A 756 -30.08 -29.19 -23.48
CA ALA A 756 -29.17 -29.37 -22.36
C ALA A 756 -29.03 -30.83 -21.94
N GLN A 757 -30.16 -31.58 -21.91
CA GLN A 757 -30.16 -33.03 -21.60
C GLN A 757 -29.38 -33.81 -22.66
N ILE A 758 -29.55 -33.49 -23.92
CA ILE A 758 -28.80 -34.14 -25.05
C ILE A 758 -27.30 -33.85 -24.90
N SER A 759 -26.91 -32.58 -24.67
CA SER A 759 -25.50 -32.19 -24.44
C SER A 759 -24.88 -32.99 -23.30
N VAL A 760 -25.53 -33.06 -22.13
CA VAL A 760 -25.04 -33.81 -20.98
C VAL A 760 -25.00 -35.29 -21.21
N LYS A 761 -26.01 -35.87 -21.92
CA LYS A 761 -26.01 -37.27 -22.32
C LYS A 761 -24.82 -37.61 -23.21
N ASN A 762 -24.56 -36.80 -24.24
CA ASN A 762 -23.41 -36.96 -25.12
C ASN A 762 -22.08 -36.81 -24.38
N PHE A 763 -21.96 -35.79 -23.53
CA PHE A 763 -20.81 -35.62 -22.63
C PHE A 763 -20.57 -36.88 -21.79
N ASN A 764 -21.59 -37.39 -21.14
CA ASN A 764 -21.47 -38.58 -20.29
C ASN A 764 -21.11 -39.83 -21.06
N ALA A 765 -21.63 -39.98 -22.28
CA ALA A 765 -21.40 -41.16 -23.17
C ALA A 765 -20.00 -41.15 -23.81
N THR A 766 -19.35 -39.98 -23.93
CA THR A 766 -18.01 -39.88 -24.52
C THR A 766 -16.97 -40.46 -23.56
N PRO A 767 -16.20 -41.47 -23.95
CA PRO A 767 -15.30 -42.19 -23.03
C PRO A 767 -14.03 -41.39 -22.69
N GLU A 768 -13.54 -40.57 -23.60
CA GLU A 768 -12.33 -39.73 -23.43
C GLU A 768 -12.62 -38.30 -23.89
N ILE A 769 -12.33 -37.31 -23.03
CA ILE A 769 -12.52 -35.89 -23.31
C ILE A 769 -11.25 -35.16 -22.99
N LYS A 770 -10.55 -34.67 -24.02
CA LYS A 770 -9.34 -33.88 -23.90
C LYS A 770 -9.65 -32.40 -23.91
N PHE A 771 -8.97 -31.66 -23.06
CA PHE A 771 -9.02 -30.20 -23.07
C PHE A 771 -7.68 -29.58 -22.69
N MET A 772 -7.46 -28.34 -23.09
CA MET A 772 -6.22 -27.60 -22.81
C MET A 772 -6.39 -26.73 -21.54
N ARG A 773 -5.66 -27.07 -20.48
CA ARG A 773 -5.56 -26.22 -19.29
C ARG A 773 -4.45 -25.19 -19.50
N ILE A 774 -4.82 -23.91 -19.60
CA ILE A 774 -3.91 -22.79 -19.78
C ILE A 774 -3.70 -22.14 -18.42
N THR A 775 -2.44 -22.01 -18.02
CA THR A 775 -2.03 -21.25 -16.82
C THR A 775 -0.93 -20.26 -17.22
N PRO A 776 -0.67 -19.18 -16.45
CA PRO A 776 0.40 -18.23 -16.77
C PRO A 776 1.80 -18.87 -16.92
N LYS A 777 2.01 -20.01 -16.27
CA LYS A 777 3.32 -20.71 -16.28
C LYS A 777 3.40 -21.89 -17.25
N LYS A 778 2.27 -22.49 -17.63
CA LYS A 778 2.28 -23.72 -18.41
C LYS A 778 0.91 -23.99 -19.05
N THR A 779 0.94 -24.44 -20.32
CA THR A 779 -0.21 -25.04 -21.00
C THR A 779 -0.02 -26.57 -21.02
N ARG A 780 -1.06 -27.31 -20.67
CA ARG A 780 -1.04 -28.79 -20.73
C ARG A 780 -2.39 -29.35 -21.16
N GLU A 781 -2.33 -30.45 -21.92
CA GLU A 781 -3.51 -31.24 -22.24
C GLU A 781 -3.89 -32.11 -21.01
N LEU A 782 -5.18 -32.20 -20.74
CA LEU A 782 -5.74 -33.03 -19.67
C LEU A 782 -6.88 -33.88 -20.25
N GLU A 783 -6.98 -35.10 -19.75
CA GLU A 783 -8.11 -36.00 -20.00
C GLU A 783 -9.10 -35.82 -18.83
N LEU A 784 -10.29 -35.27 -19.12
CA LEU A 784 -11.29 -34.87 -18.14
C LEU A 784 -11.93 -36.06 -17.43
N LYS A 785 -12.26 -37.15 -18.18
CA LYS A 785 -12.94 -38.33 -17.66
C LYS A 785 -12.13 -39.07 -16.60
N LYS A 786 -10.79 -38.96 -16.64
CA LYS A 786 -9.90 -39.53 -15.62
C LYS A 786 -10.22 -39.07 -14.21
N TYR A 787 -10.74 -37.86 -14.09
CA TYR A 787 -11.03 -37.24 -12.78
C TYR A 787 -12.52 -37.24 -12.43
N LEU A 788 -13.41 -37.51 -13.39
CA LEU A 788 -14.85 -37.45 -13.16
C LEU A 788 -15.34 -38.83 -12.62
N VAL A 789 -15.69 -38.84 -11.33
CA VAL A 789 -16.10 -40.08 -10.63
C VAL A 789 -17.59 -40.39 -10.80
N GLU A 790 -18.42 -39.34 -10.84
CA GLU A 790 -19.86 -39.46 -11.05
C GLU A 790 -20.24 -38.76 -12.36
N PRO A 791 -21.19 -39.31 -13.13
CA PRO A 791 -21.68 -38.66 -14.34
C PRO A 791 -22.30 -37.29 -14.01
N VAL A 792 -22.16 -36.36 -14.93
CA VAL A 792 -22.81 -35.04 -14.80
C VAL A 792 -24.33 -35.26 -14.87
N LYS A 793 -25.05 -34.70 -13.89
CA LYS A 793 -26.51 -34.73 -13.82
C LYS A 793 -27.05 -33.31 -13.89
N ILE A 794 -28.18 -33.15 -14.55
CA ILE A 794 -28.90 -31.86 -14.60
C ILE A 794 -30.34 -32.05 -14.12
N SER A 795 -30.84 -31.00 -13.44
CA SER A 795 -32.22 -30.86 -13.05
C SER A 795 -32.65 -29.41 -13.15
N LEU A 796 -33.90 -29.14 -13.46
CA LEU A 796 -34.47 -27.81 -13.51
C LEU A 796 -35.31 -27.56 -12.27
N THR A 797 -35.09 -26.45 -11.57
CA THR A 797 -35.89 -26.04 -10.42
C THR A 797 -36.30 -24.56 -10.64
N GLY A 798 -37.55 -24.33 -10.97
CA GLY A 798 -38.04 -23.02 -11.41
C GLY A 798 -37.31 -22.59 -12.69
N ASP A 799 -36.66 -21.44 -12.64
CA ASP A 799 -35.89 -20.87 -13.76
C ASP A 799 -34.37 -21.08 -13.59
N GLU A 800 -33.96 -22.01 -12.69
CA GLU A 800 -32.55 -22.36 -12.47
C GLU A 800 -32.27 -23.80 -12.90
N LEU A 801 -31.24 -23.98 -13.74
CA LEU A 801 -30.65 -25.28 -14.04
C LEU A 801 -29.61 -25.61 -12.98
N ILE A 802 -29.74 -26.79 -12.37
CA ILE A 802 -28.82 -27.34 -11.38
C ILE A 802 -28.00 -28.43 -12.05
N ILE A 803 -26.67 -28.28 -12.02
CA ILE A 803 -25.71 -29.27 -12.53
C ILE A 803 -24.93 -29.84 -11.36
N THR A 804 -24.88 -31.17 -11.24
CA THR A 804 -24.13 -31.85 -10.17
C THR A 804 -23.20 -32.90 -10.72
N PHE A 805 -22.02 -33.02 -10.11
CA PHE A 805 -21.02 -34.05 -10.42
C PHE A 805 -20.00 -34.18 -9.28
N ALA A 806 -19.21 -35.24 -9.31
CA ALA A 806 -18.12 -35.47 -8.39
C ALA A 806 -16.80 -35.68 -9.15
N VAL A 807 -15.74 -35.15 -8.56
CA VAL A 807 -14.37 -35.26 -9.10
C VAL A 807 -13.42 -35.86 -8.07
N GLU A 808 -12.52 -36.69 -8.55
CA GLU A 808 -11.42 -37.25 -7.76
C GLU A 808 -10.34 -36.19 -7.52
N ILE A 809 -9.77 -36.24 -6.34
CA ILE A 809 -8.60 -35.44 -5.94
C ILE A 809 -7.44 -36.38 -5.79
N THR A 810 -6.45 -36.23 -6.65
CA THR A 810 -5.25 -37.06 -6.71
C THR A 810 -3.99 -36.26 -6.39
N THR A 811 -2.86 -36.92 -6.19
CA THR A 811 -1.54 -36.27 -6.03
C THR A 811 -1.10 -35.52 -7.30
N GLU A 812 -1.64 -35.87 -8.47
CA GLU A 812 -1.38 -35.19 -9.75
C GLU A 812 -2.26 -33.95 -9.97
N GLY A 813 -3.33 -33.83 -9.19
CA GLY A 813 -4.29 -32.72 -9.26
C GLY A 813 -5.75 -33.17 -9.28
N SER A 814 -6.62 -32.24 -9.69
CA SER A 814 -8.06 -32.47 -9.84
C SER A 814 -8.62 -31.57 -10.93
N LEU A 815 -9.90 -31.69 -11.27
CA LEU A 815 -10.61 -30.78 -12.17
C LEU A 815 -11.17 -29.59 -11.42
N LYS A 816 -11.17 -28.46 -12.10
CA LYS A 816 -11.95 -27.29 -11.66
C LYS A 816 -13.38 -27.40 -12.19
N PRO A 817 -14.38 -27.03 -11.41
CA PRO A 817 -15.78 -27.11 -11.89
C PRO A 817 -16.04 -26.22 -13.12
N SER A 818 -15.38 -25.10 -13.24
CA SER A 818 -15.44 -24.22 -14.43
C SER A 818 -14.89 -24.89 -15.71
N GLU A 819 -13.96 -25.84 -15.58
CA GLU A 819 -13.43 -26.59 -16.74
C GLU A 819 -14.47 -27.57 -17.31
N VAL A 820 -15.26 -28.17 -16.43
CA VAL A 820 -16.38 -29.04 -16.84
C VAL A 820 -17.42 -28.22 -17.60
N LEU A 821 -17.81 -27.05 -17.08
CA LEU A 821 -18.74 -26.14 -17.76
C LEU A 821 -18.21 -25.67 -19.11
N LYS A 822 -16.94 -25.32 -19.17
CA LYS A 822 -16.29 -24.86 -20.40
C LYS A 822 -16.32 -25.95 -21.48
N VAL A 823 -15.98 -27.17 -21.12
CA VAL A 823 -16.00 -28.31 -22.01
C VAL A 823 -17.43 -28.63 -22.47
N LEU A 824 -18.40 -28.62 -21.58
CA LEU A 824 -19.82 -28.81 -21.95
C LEU A 824 -20.25 -27.78 -23.00
N ARG A 825 -19.89 -26.51 -22.82
CA ARG A 825 -20.25 -25.44 -23.76
C ARG A 825 -19.51 -25.53 -25.08
N GLU A 826 -18.18 -25.74 -25.07
CA GLU A 826 -17.33 -25.63 -26.25
C GLU A 826 -17.34 -26.89 -27.13
N GLN A 827 -17.53 -28.09 -26.52
CA GLN A 827 -17.43 -29.36 -27.22
C GLN A 827 -18.77 -30.10 -27.36
N PHE A 828 -19.78 -29.69 -26.58
CA PHE A 828 -21.07 -30.38 -26.54
C PHE A 828 -22.28 -29.46 -26.73
N ASP A 829 -22.05 -28.20 -27.16
CA ASP A 829 -23.10 -27.23 -27.51
C ASP A 829 -24.12 -27.00 -26.35
N PHE A 830 -23.63 -26.98 -25.11
CA PHE A 830 -24.48 -26.78 -23.93
C PHE A 830 -25.14 -25.39 -23.96
N PRO A 831 -26.49 -25.30 -23.99
CA PRO A 831 -27.23 -24.12 -24.36
C PRO A 831 -27.45 -23.16 -23.19
N ALA A 832 -26.40 -22.88 -22.37
CA ALA A 832 -26.49 -21.98 -21.21
C ALA A 832 -25.37 -20.95 -21.19
N ASP A 833 -25.64 -19.78 -20.62
CA ASP A 833 -24.61 -18.79 -20.36
C ASP A 833 -23.86 -19.17 -19.07
N ILE A 834 -22.72 -19.83 -19.24
CA ILE A 834 -21.89 -20.32 -18.13
C ILE A 834 -21.24 -19.19 -17.32
N SER A 835 -21.24 -17.94 -17.82
CA SER A 835 -20.70 -16.79 -17.11
C SER A 835 -21.54 -16.41 -15.88
N LEU A 836 -22.80 -16.81 -15.88
CA LEU A 836 -23.75 -16.59 -14.77
C LEU A 836 -23.78 -17.75 -13.75
N ALA A 837 -22.89 -18.74 -13.90
CA ALA A 837 -22.87 -19.92 -13.05
C ALA A 837 -22.43 -19.63 -11.62
N LYS A 838 -23.27 -19.95 -10.66
CA LYS A 838 -22.93 -19.98 -9.23
C LYS A 838 -22.45 -21.39 -8.87
N ILE A 839 -21.20 -21.49 -8.48
CA ILE A 839 -20.55 -22.78 -8.22
C ILE A 839 -20.41 -22.98 -6.71
N ASN A 840 -20.93 -24.08 -6.18
CA ASN A 840 -20.81 -24.47 -4.79
C ASN A 840 -20.13 -25.83 -4.65
N ARG A 841 -19.14 -25.95 -3.77
CA ARG A 841 -18.58 -27.23 -3.34
C ARG A 841 -19.44 -27.77 -2.20
N THR A 842 -20.17 -28.85 -2.45
CA THR A 842 -21.14 -29.41 -1.49
C THR A 842 -20.53 -30.49 -0.59
N ALA A 843 -19.46 -31.16 -0.99
CA ALA A 843 -18.76 -32.13 -0.15
C ALA A 843 -17.26 -32.22 -0.47
N LEU A 844 -16.49 -32.46 0.58
CA LEU A 844 -15.12 -32.99 0.55
C LEU A 844 -15.13 -34.29 1.39
N LEU A 845 -14.72 -35.40 0.79
CA LEU A 845 -14.85 -36.74 1.37
C LEU A 845 -13.49 -37.45 1.40
N CYS A 846 -13.42 -38.43 2.29
CA CYS A 846 -12.39 -39.49 2.36
C CYS A 846 -13.08 -40.85 2.30
N LYS A 847 -12.85 -41.58 1.23
CA LYS A 847 -13.51 -42.88 1.02
C LYS A 847 -15.04 -42.85 1.28
N GLY A 848 -15.68 -41.80 0.78
CA GLY A 848 -17.11 -41.54 0.92
C GLY A 848 -17.57 -41.04 2.30
N LYS A 849 -16.67 -40.79 3.26
CA LYS A 849 -16.99 -40.30 4.60
C LYS A 849 -16.62 -38.85 4.76
N ASN A 850 -17.36 -38.16 5.64
CA ASN A 850 -17.00 -36.75 6.05
C ASN A 850 -15.65 -36.74 6.76
N LEU A 851 -14.85 -35.70 6.54
CA LEU A 851 -13.48 -35.57 7.09
C LEU A 851 -13.44 -35.43 8.64
N LEU A 852 -14.56 -35.10 9.28
CA LEU A 852 -14.65 -35.09 10.75
C LEU A 852 -14.90 -36.49 11.32
N ASP A 853 -15.32 -37.41 10.49
CA ASP A 853 -15.72 -38.77 10.93
C ASP A 853 -14.64 -39.83 10.61
N VAL A 854 -13.49 -39.39 10.05
CA VAL A 854 -12.33 -40.22 9.65
C VAL A 854 -11.22 -40.18 10.68
#